data_d2b3b43e5a9e48560d2c7af2ecb8512d
#
_entry.id   d2b3b43e5a9e48560d2c7af2ecb8512d
#
_cell.length_a   1.000
_cell.length_b   1.000
_cell.length_c   1.000
_cell.angle_alpha   90.00
_cell.angle_beta   90.00
_cell.angle_gamma   90.00
#
_symmetry.space_group_name_H-M   'P 1'
#
loop_
_entity.id
_entity.type
_entity.pdbx_description
1 polymer ?
#
loop_
_entity_poly.entity_id
_entity_poly.type
_entity_poly.pdbx_seq_one_letter_code
_entity_poly.pdbx_strand_id
1 'polypeptide(L)'
;MTEFKLTIIIDFMRQLLGLLAWLSKPVLGLMFLLCTFLAEAQHSNIRITNVATSNGSWSLSGSTYIFTATGDNANLNVTDLQNYLRTNSVEIKTSRAAGTQVGSVVFDVGVSVTKNSSSGSAFVFTISSGGEVQFNASMSLRNSVYTNYPGYNVVVTAGGSVRIGGVLDVSGYSNADGYTSLPSPGSVSMVVGGDLTVLGAGQVLSRGINNTYQYLSGSSGGVGGLQSYVVSGGIDLQVGSVLNAGGGNGFATQSYVTTGGVGGAISLSGVNGVLLRGSIQSVGGSGYQGGVGGALTISSSASYVDYGGVLSSQGGNAFNANYQAGNGGNISLSGFGGLSIRSDVNAGVGAIGLSVTGGNISLSDGNGVLTTGGGVNDGQVGGLLRGNNVTKLGVGVLGIGGANAYTGTTTVSAGKLYVLQAESIPNLSALSLSASTILDMGGVSESVGSLAGSGKVTSSVSGEVLLTVGSDNTTTSYSGMMEDGLGVLRVSKSGTGTWSVSGANTYSGLTQVSGGGVLSIGSSSGLGSVSAGTEVSSGASLELYGGISVGAEPLSLLGIGRSSIGALRNLSGVNAYAGAITVGSGVRVNSNAGSLSLTAASVFTGSNASMLFGGAGILSVGGVVSLGSGAITHDGTGSVYLLADNVYSGLTRVSGNGTLRVGSSGALGSNSSGVEVIGSGVLELVGGISVLGESLSLAGYGNGVVGGFRNVSGNNVWSGTVSLTGNAGLGSGSGKLSLTGSPAIAASSFGLRIYGVVGSSVELVGEALYTGQTELVSGSLLLGADERIANASSVMFNGGNLSTSGYTETVGELSLYAASSISLGSGVHSLRFSSAGVYDFKLLTINGWQGVYGTPGSSGTAGKVYVGTSAVLTRERLDQMRFYNATGPATHYCLQLSDGELV
;
A
#
# COMPACT_ATOMS: atom_id res chain seq x y z
N MET A 1 -8.64 -20.87 -74.09
CA MET A 1 -9.19 -20.49 -72.74
C MET A 1 -8.11 -20.31 -71.66
N THR A 2 -6.92 -20.84 -71.86
CA THR A 2 -5.81 -20.72 -70.88
C THR A 2 -5.01 -19.41 -71.05
N GLU A 3 -4.89 -18.84 -72.22
CA GLU A 3 -4.17 -17.61 -72.48
C GLU A 3 -4.96 -16.34 -72.05
N PHE A 4 -6.32 -16.43 -72.01
CA PHE A 4 -7.13 -15.30 -71.63
C PHE A 4 -7.15 -15.06 -70.07
N LYS A 5 -6.91 -16.11 -69.27
CA LYS A 5 -6.79 -16.02 -67.84
C LYS A 5 -5.43 -15.45 -67.41
N LEU A 6 -4.37 -15.71 -68.17
CA LEU A 6 -3.04 -15.26 -67.83
C LEU A 6 -2.91 -13.73 -68.03
N THR A 7 -3.55 -13.18 -69.05
CA THR A 7 -3.55 -11.75 -69.36
C THR A 7 -4.31 -10.93 -68.34
N ILE A 8 -5.44 -11.43 -67.80
CA ILE A 8 -6.21 -10.78 -66.78
C ILE A 8 -5.45 -10.76 -65.43
N ILE A 9 -4.73 -11.84 -65.14
CA ILE A 9 -3.91 -11.93 -63.95
C ILE A 9 -2.71 -10.97 -64.01
N ILE A 10 -2.08 -10.82 -65.19
CA ILE A 10 -0.95 -9.90 -65.34
C ILE A 10 -1.40 -8.42 -65.27
N ASP A 11 -2.56 -8.07 -65.82
CA ASP A 11 -3.11 -6.71 -65.71
C ASP A 11 -3.60 -6.39 -64.32
N PHE A 12 -4.19 -7.35 -63.60
CA PHE A 12 -4.55 -7.20 -62.19
C PHE A 12 -3.31 -7.02 -61.31
N MET A 13 -2.23 -7.75 -61.63
CA MET A 13 -0.96 -7.60 -60.94
C MET A 13 -0.28 -6.24 -61.20
N ARG A 14 -0.41 -5.70 -62.41
CA ARG A 14 0.13 -4.36 -62.74
C ARG A 14 -0.63 -3.24 -62.05
N GLN A 15 -1.95 -3.36 -61.92
CA GLN A 15 -2.75 -2.38 -61.15
C GLN A 15 -2.50 -2.49 -59.67
N LEU A 16 -2.25 -3.69 -59.15
CA LEU A 16 -1.94 -3.93 -57.73
C LEU A 16 -0.52 -3.38 -57.37
N LEU A 17 0.46 -3.52 -58.30
CA LEU A 17 1.79 -2.92 -58.09
C LEU A 17 1.80 -1.38 -58.07
N GLY A 18 0.87 -0.77 -58.82
CA GLY A 18 0.69 0.70 -58.79
C GLY A 18 0.09 1.23 -57.46
N LEU A 19 -0.70 0.40 -56.76
CA LEU A 19 -1.31 0.74 -55.46
C LEU A 19 -0.36 0.48 -54.29
N LEU A 20 0.63 -0.39 -54.46
CA LEU A 20 1.55 -0.83 -53.37
C LEU A 20 2.75 0.07 -53.14
N ALA A 21 2.92 1.15 -53.97
CA ALA A 21 3.95 2.17 -53.70
C ALA A 21 3.68 3.05 -52.46
N TRP A 22 2.58 2.80 -51.76
CA TRP A 22 2.12 3.60 -50.59
C TRP A 22 1.95 2.83 -49.30
N LEU A 23 2.32 1.54 -49.20
CA LEU A 23 2.10 0.74 -47.96
C LEU A 23 3.44 0.20 -47.41
N SER A 24 3.58 0.33 -46.13
CA SER A 24 4.77 0.05 -45.32
C SER A 24 5.19 -1.43 -45.24
N LYS A 25 6.46 -1.69 -44.99
CA LYS A 25 7.20 -2.96 -44.97
C LYS A 25 6.58 -4.24 -44.38
N PRO A 26 5.56 -4.26 -43.51
CA PRO A 26 4.99 -5.54 -43.03
C PRO A 26 4.12 -6.28 -44.05
N VAL A 27 3.64 -5.61 -45.09
CA VAL A 27 2.75 -6.26 -46.10
C VAL A 27 3.52 -7.06 -47.14
N LEU A 28 4.80 -6.74 -47.34
CA LEU A 28 5.66 -7.51 -48.27
C LEU A 28 5.98 -8.92 -47.71
N GLY A 29 6.07 -9.09 -46.41
CA GLY A 29 6.27 -10.38 -45.76
C GLY A 29 5.07 -11.33 -45.95
N LEU A 30 3.86 -10.77 -45.91
CA LEU A 30 2.64 -11.54 -46.12
C LEU A 30 2.43 -11.95 -47.56
N MET A 31 2.86 -11.12 -48.52
CA MET A 31 2.83 -11.46 -49.98
C MET A 31 3.87 -12.50 -50.34
N PHE A 32 5.05 -12.53 -49.73
CA PHE A 32 6.02 -13.59 -49.99
C PHE A 32 5.54 -14.94 -49.43
N LEU A 33 4.83 -14.93 -48.29
CA LEU A 33 4.17 -16.12 -47.74
C LEU A 33 3.03 -16.60 -48.62
N LEU A 34 2.25 -15.70 -49.24
CA LEU A 34 1.17 -16.03 -50.19
C LEU A 34 1.70 -16.55 -51.53
N CYS A 35 2.84 -16.05 -52.01
CA CYS A 35 3.44 -16.53 -53.29
C CYS A 35 4.12 -17.91 -53.14
N THR A 36 4.55 -18.29 -51.95
CA THR A 36 5.05 -19.65 -51.71
C THR A 36 3.92 -20.68 -51.61
N PHE A 37 2.66 -20.24 -51.38
CA PHE A 37 1.46 -21.09 -51.38
C PHE A 37 0.86 -21.31 -52.76
N LEU A 38 1.28 -20.62 -53.82
CA LEU A 38 0.74 -20.72 -55.16
C LEU A 38 1.55 -21.63 -56.12
N ALA A 39 2.59 -22.31 -55.62
CA ALA A 39 3.04 -23.53 -56.26
C ALA A 39 2.05 -24.63 -55.87
N GLU A 40 0.95 -24.81 -56.58
CA GLU A 40 0.04 -25.95 -56.45
C GLU A 40 0.85 -27.24 -56.64
N ALA A 41 1.44 -27.73 -55.51
CA ALA A 41 1.84 -29.12 -55.45
C ALA A 41 0.55 -29.93 -55.53
N GLN A 42 0.39 -30.68 -56.57
CA GLN A 42 -0.74 -31.60 -56.73
C GLN A 42 -0.63 -32.68 -55.64
N HIS A 43 -1.60 -32.77 -54.76
CA HIS A 43 -1.64 -33.67 -53.60
C HIS A 43 -2.60 -34.81 -53.86
N SER A 44 -2.32 -36.02 -53.38
CA SER A 44 -3.21 -37.18 -53.46
C SER A 44 -3.63 -37.65 -52.07
N ASN A 45 -4.85 -38.13 -51.89
CA ASN A 45 -5.33 -38.69 -50.66
C ASN A 45 -4.62 -40.01 -50.31
N ILE A 46 -4.32 -40.17 -49.03
CA ILE A 46 -3.76 -41.41 -48.47
C ILE A 46 -4.71 -41.90 -47.35
N ARG A 47 -5.14 -43.15 -47.44
CA ARG A 47 -5.87 -43.83 -46.38
C ARG A 47 -4.97 -44.85 -45.71
N ILE A 48 -4.94 -44.86 -44.40
CA ILE A 48 -4.27 -45.89 -43.59
C ILE A 48 -5.33 -46.87 -43.14
N THR A 49 -5.24 -48.09 -43.60
CA THR A 49 -6.28 -49.14 -43.49
C THR A 49 -5.68 -50.50 -43.19
N ASN A 50 -6.52 -51.49 -43.00
CA ASN A 50 -6.10 -52.94 -42.99
C ASN A 50 -5.99 -53.55 -44.38
N VAL A 51 -6.28 -52.81 -45.46
CA VAL A 51 -6.16 -53.29 -46.85
C VAL A 51 -4.73 -53.15 -47.38
N ALA A 52 -4.35 -53.95 -48.30
CA ALA A 52 -2.98 -53.95 -48.87
C ALA A 52 -2.59 -52.57 -49.41
N THR A 53 -1.31 -52.24 -49.28
CA THR A 53 -0.69 -50.99 -49.80
C THR A 53 -0.86 -50.91 -51.32
N SER A 54 -1.38 -49.76 -51.78
CA SER A 54 -1.63 -49.47 -53.16
C SER A 54 -1.48 -47.98 -53.48
N ASN A 55 -1.21 -47.67 -54.74
CA ASN A 55 -1.07 -46.28 -55.23
C ASN A 55 -0.11 -45.39 -54.41
N GLY A 56 0.89 -46.00 -53.77
CA GLY A 56 1.91 -45.34 -53.05
C GLY A 56 3.24 -46.08 -53.03
N SER A 57 4.33 -45.43 -52.78
CA SER A 57 5.65 -46.01 -52.72
C SER A 57 6.46 -45.54 -51.54
N TRP A 58 7.32 -46.39 -51.06
CA TRP A 58 8.29 -46.10 -50.02
C TRP A 58 9.63 -45.66 -50.64
N SER A 59 10.22 -44.65 -50.08
CA SER A 59 11.58 -44.18 -50.32
C SER A 59 12.34 -43.92 -49.01
N LEU A 60 13.65 -44.02 -49.05
CA LEU A 60 14.52 -43.73 -47.92
C LEU A 60 15.27 -42.43 -48.15
N SER A 61 15.15 -41.49 -47.19
CA SER A 61 15.90 -40.24 -47.17
C SER A 61 16.61 -40.11 -45.86
N GLY A 62 17.93 -40.27 -45.85
CA GLY A 62 18.69 -40.38 -44.62
C GLY A 62 18.27 -41.59 -43.77
N SER A 63 17.80 -41.32 -42.54
CA SER A 63 17.24 -42.34 -41.62
C SER A 63 15.72 -42.39 -41.61
N THR A 64 15.04 -41.64 -42.52
CA THR A 64 13.57 -41.54 -42.54
C THR A 64 13.01 -42.27 -43.76
N TYR A 65 12.07 -43.19 -43.53
CA TYR A 65 11.28 -43.77 -44.60
C TYR A 65 10.10 -42.87 -44.93
N ILE A 66 9.96 -42.56 -46.21
CA ILE A 66 8.92 -41.66 -46.72
C ILE A 66 7.96 -42.51 -47.58
N PHE A 67 6.68 -42.51 -47.18
CA PHE A 67 5.59 -43.01 -48.00
C PHE A 67 4.98 -41.85 -48.78
N THR A 68 4.99 -41.95 -50.08
CA THR A 68 4.40 -40.92 -50.96
C THR A 68 3.31 -41.56 -51.82
N ALA A 69 2.18 -40.92 -51.97
CA ALA A 69 1.15 -41.35 -52.88
C ALA A 69 1.66 -41.32 -54.32
N THR A 70 1.48 -42.43 -55.10
CA THR A 70 1.83 -42.48 -56.50
C THR A 70 0.61 -42.42 -57.41
N GLY A 71 -0.57 -42.54 -56.87
CA GLY A 71 -1.90 -42.43 -57.50
C GLY A 71 -2.92 -41.80 -56.59
N ASP A 72 -4.06 -41.42 -57.14
CA ASP A 72 -5.17 -40.95 -56.38
C ASP A 72 -5.73 -42.07 -55.51
N ASN A 73 -6.26 -41.76 -54.35
CA ASN A 73 -6.79 -42.71 -53.36
C ASN A 73 -5.74 -43.78 -52.96
N ALA A 74 -4.53 -43.36 -52.65
CA ALA A 74 -3.52 -44.28 -52.16
C ALA A 74 -3.91 -44.92 -50.83
N ASN A 75 -3.62 -46.21 -50.69
CA ASN A 75 -3.83 -46.95 -49.46
C ASN A 75 -2.49 -47.39 -48.87
N LEU A 76 -2.30 -47.14 -47.61
CA LEU A 76 -1.15 -47.60 -46.79
C LEU A 76 -1.64 -48.64 -45.80
N ASN A 77 -1.19 -49.90 -45.94
CA ASN A 77 -1.53 -50.91 -44.97
C ASN A 77 -0.91 -50.61 -43.59
N VAL A 78 -1.71 -50.73 -42.54
CA VAL A 78 -1.24 -50.44 -41.19
C VAL A 78 -0.06 -51.31 -40.73
N THR A 79 -0.02 -52.57 -41.21
CA THR A 79 1.10 -53.45 -40.84
C THR A 79 2.39 -52.99 -41.50
N ASP A 80 2.34 -52.54 -42.75
CA ASP A 80 3.49 -51.97 -43.45
C ASP A 80 4.00 -50.74 -42.70
N LEU A 81 3.10 -49.81 -42.34
CA LEU A 81 3.43 -48.63 -41.55
C LEU A 81 4.09 -49.01 -40.21
N GLN A 82 3.52 -49.96 -39.48
CA GLN A 82 4.05 -50.44 -38.20
C GLN A 82 5.45 -51.08 -38.39
N ASN A 83 5.69 -51.81 -39.46
CA ASN A 83 7.01 -52.44 -39.75
C ASN A 83 8.09 -51.37 -39.93
N TYR A 84 7.80 -50.28 -40.61
CA TYR A 84 8.74 -49.17 -40.74
C TYR A 84 8.93 -48.35 -39.46
N LEU A 85 7.86 -48.17 -38.69
CA LEU A 85 7.93 -47.45 -37.41
C LEU A 85 8.76 -48.23 -36.36
N ARG A 86 9.02 -49.52 -36.52
CA ARG A 86 9.79 -50.31 -35.56
C ARG A 86 11.21 -49.81 -35.32
N THR A 87 11.87 -49.36 -36.37
CA THR A 87 13.31 -49.10 -36.32
C THR A 87 13.71 -47.76 -36.96
N ASN A 88 12.75 -46.96 -37.44
CA ASN A 88 13.03 -45.76 -38.24
C ASN A 88 12.11 -44.61 -37.94
N SER A 89 12.52 -43.39 -38.28
CA SER A 89 11.62 -42.28 -38.51
C SER A 89 10.81 -42.54 -39.77
N VAL A 90 9.53 -42.13 -39.76
CA VAL A 90 8.63 -42.31 -40.91
C VAL A 90 7.96 -41.02 -41.25
N GLU A 91 7.88 -40.68 -42.53
CA GLU A 91 7.07 -39.61 -43.07
C GLU A 91 5.98 -40.14 -43.98
N ILE A 92 4.75 -39.68 -43.83
CA ILE A 92 3.66 -39.86 -44.78
C ILE A 92 3.43 -38.56 -45.51
N LYS A 93 3.56 -38.57 -46.85
CA LYS A 93 3.56 -37.35 -47.64
C LYS A 93 2.57 -37.45 -48.80
N THR A 94 1.65 -36.48 -48.92
CA THR A 94 0.62 -36.45 -49.95
C THR A 94 1.04 -35.72 -51.23
N SER A 95 2.21 -35.07 -51.28
CA SER A 95 2.69 -34.33 -52.45
C SER A 95 3.08 -35.29 -53.59
N ARG A 96 2.48 -35.08 -54.77
CA ARG A 96 2.76 -35.82 -56.00
C ARG A 96 2.75 -34.88 -57.20
N ALA A 97 3.57 -35.22 -58.22
CA ALA A 97 3.70 -34.41 -59.44
C ALA A 97 2.47 -34.42 -60.37
N ALA A 98 1.52 -35.35 -60.21
CA ALA A 98 0.35 -35.48 -61.03
C ALA A 98 -0.84 -36.09 -60.27
N GLY A 99 -1.51 -35.39 -59.41
CA GLY A 99 -2.74 -35.80 -58.71
C GLY A 99 -3.87 -34.79 -58.89
N THR A 100 -5.10 -35.23 -58.84
CA THR A 100 -6.29 -34.38 -58.99
C THR A 100 -7.02 -34.15 -57.66
N GLN A 101 -6.61 -34.83 -56.57
CA GLN A 101 -7.26 -34.78 -55.27
C GLN A 101 -6.56 -33.77 -54.31
N VAL A 102 -7.32 -33.19 -53.45
CA VAL A 102 -6.78 -32.45 -52.30
C VAL A 102 -6.14 -33.45 -51.36
N GLY A 103 -4.83 -33.40 -51.24
CA GLY A 103 -4.02 -34.42 -50.56
C GLY A 103 -4.33 -34.54 -49.05
N SER A 104 -5.26 -35.40 -48.70
CA SER A 104 -5.64 -35.72 -47.32
C SER A 104 -5.00 -37.01 -46.82
N VAL A 105 -4.80 -37.12 -45.52
CA VAL A 105 -4.36 -38.34 -44.81
C VAL A 105 -5.42 -38.77 -43.81
N VAL A 106 -5.95 -40.00 -43.99
CA VAL A 106 -7.02 -40.53 -43.15
C VAL A 106 -6.60 -41.85 -42.49
N PHE A 107 -6.57 -41.90 -41.19
CA PHE A 107 -6.49 -43.14 -40.42
C PHE A 107 -7.91 -43.65 -40.17
N ASP A 108 -8.27 -44.78 -40.81
CA ASP A 108 -9.64 -45.32 -40.77
C ASP A 108 -10.00 -45.89 -39.40
N VAL A 109 -11.31 -45.90 -39.12
CA VAL A 109 -11.85 -46.51 -37.92
C VAL A 109 -11.52 -48.02 -37.89
N GLY A 110 -11.10 -48.50 -36.74
CA GLY A 110 -10.71 -49.93 -36.57
C GLY A 110 -9.27 -50.26 -36.93
N VAL A 111 -8.50 -49.27 -37.40
CA VAL A 111 -7.04 -49.39 -37.58
C VAL A 111 -6.37 -49.08 -36.22
N SER A 112 -5.40 -49.92 -35.83
CA SER A 112 -4.58 -49.62 -34.65
C SER A 112 -3.12 -49.57 -35.04
N VAL A 113 -2.49 -48.40 -34.87
CA VAL A 113 -1.06 -48.26 -35.09
C VAL A 113 -0.32 -48.38 -33.76
N THR A 114 0.41 -49.46 -33.60
CA THR A 114 1.22 -49.74 -32.41
C THR A 114 2.69 -49.89 -32.76
N LYS A 115 3.58 -49.28 -31.98
CA LYS A 115 4.99 -49.46 -32.11
C LYS A 115 5.47 -50.53 -31.13
N ASN A 116 6.17 -51.52 -31.67
CA ASN A 116 6.95 -52.50 -30.88
C ASN A 116 8.42 -52.40 -31.32
N SER A 117 9.15 -51.39 -30.83
CA SER A 117 10.53 -51.12 -31.23
C SER A 117 11.56 -51.69 -30.24
N SER A 118 12.66 -52.22 -30.78
CA SER A 118 13.85 -52.66 -30.02
C SER A 118 15.06 -51.72 -30.18
N SER A 119 14.88 -50.55 -30.76
CA SER A 119 15.96 -49.62 -31.12
C SER A 119 15.99 -48.38 -30.20
N GLY A 120 17.19 -47.89 -29.88
CA GLY A 120 17.51 -46.87 -28.85
C GLY A 120 17.35 -45.39 -29.24
N SER A 121 16.87 -45.10 -30.43
CA SER A 121 16.80 -43.74 -30.92
C SER A 121 15.40 -43.12 -30.78
N ALA A 122 15.35 -41.79 -30.53
CA ALA A 122 14.11 -41.01 -30.65
C ALA A 122 13.75 -40.92 -32.13
N PHE A 123 12.66 -41.54 -32.53
CA PHE A 123 12.17 -41.49 -33.92
C PHE A 123 11.07 -40.43 -34.06
N VAL A 124 10.94 -39.92 -35.30
CA VAL A 124 9.94 -38.94 -35.63
C VAL A 124 8.94 -39.56 -36.59
N PHE A 125 7.66 -39.46 -36.29
CA PHE A 125 6.58 -39.76 -37.21
C PHE A 125 6.02 -38.47 -37.78
N THR A 126 6.24 -38.24 -39.04
CA THR A 126 5.84 -37.02 -39.75
C THR A 126 4.66 -37.29 -40.67
N ILE A 127 3.69 -36.44 -40.69
CA ILE A 127 2.59 -36.39 -41.65
C ILE A 127 2.62 -35.04 -42.34
N SER A 128 2.87 -35.07 -43.66
CA SER A 128 2.92 -33.86 -44.50
C SER A 128 1.79 -33.95 -45.52
N SER A 129 0.66 -33.28 -45.21
CA SER A 129 -0.57 -33.30 -46.01
C SER A 129 -0.86 -31.92 -46.59
N GLY A 130 -1.15 -31.86 -47.92
CA GLY A 130 -1.69 -30.62 -48.50
C GLY A 130 -3.15 -30.33 -48.17
N GLY A 131 -3.89 -31.35 -47.75
CA GLY A 131 -5.29 -31.26 -47.36
C GLY A 131 -5.49 -31.58 -45.89
N GLU A 132 -6.61 -32.20 -45.58
CA GLU A 132 -7.03 -32.59 -44.24
C GLU A 132 -6.24 -33.77 -43.69
N VAL A 133 -6.07 -33.84 -42.37
CA VAL A 133 -5.56 -35.01 -41.67
C VAL A 133 -6.63 -35.51 -40.68
N GLN A 134 -7.01 -36.79 -40.77
CA GLN A 134 -8.00 -37.38 -39.89
C GLN A 134 -7.46 -38.59 -39.13
N PHE A 135 -7.48 -38.51 -37.79
CA PHE A 135 -7.18 -39.62 -36.89
C PHE A 135 -8.48 -40.24 -36.38
N ASN A 136 -9.11 -41.09 -37.17
CA ASN A 136 -10.36 -41.78 -36.73
C ASN A 136 -10.03 -43.08 -35.98
N ALA A 137 -8.75 -43.45 -35.91
CA ALA A 137 -8.24 -44.61 -35.22
C ALA A 137 -7.31 -44.24 -34.07
N SER A 138 -7.12 -45.16 -33.11
CA SER A 138 -6.14 -44.96 -32.04
C SER A 138 -4.75 -45.33 -32.52
N MET A 139 -3.78 -44.47 -32.18
CA MET A 139 -2.37 -44.65 -32.48
C MET A 139 -1.56 -44.63 -31.18
N SER A 140 -0.87 -45.72 -30.89
CA SER A 140 0.00 -45.88 -29.70
C SER A 140 1.44 -46.00 -30.14
N LEU A 141 2.16 -44.90 -30.09
CA LEU A 141 3.57 -44.79 -30.46
C LEU A 141 4.47 -44.85 -29.20
N ARG A 142 4.05 -45.66 -28.25
CA ARG A 142 4.82 -45.96 -27.05
C ARG A 142 5.89 -47.02 -27.37
N ASN A 143 6.99 -46.99 -26.63
CA ASN A 143 7.92 -48.09 -26.63
C ASN A 143 7.38 -49.23 -25.78
N SER A 144 7.20 -50.43 -26.33
CA SER A 144 6.46 -51.52 -25.65
C SER A 144 7.33 -52.59 -25.02
N VAL A 145 8.66 -52.59 -25.18
CA VAL A 145 9.49 -53.67 -24.73
C VAL A 145 10.84 -53.21 -24.14
N TYR A 146 11.09 -53.56 -22.88
CA TYR A 146 12.40 -53.74 -22.18
C TYR A 146 13.47 -52.65 -22.32
N THR A 147 13.23 -51.43 -22.77
CA THR A 147 14.34 -50.49 -23.04
C THR A 147 14.05 -49.05 -22.62
N ASN A 148 15.09 -48.35 -22.22
CA ASN A 148 15.12 -46.92 -21.84
C ASN A 148 14.97 -45.96 -23.04
N TYR A 149 14.15 -46.24 -24.02
CA TYR A 149 14.05 -45.49 -25.26
C TYR A 149 12.93 -44.42 -25.20
N PRO A 150 13.19 -43.22 -25.69
CA PRO A 150 12.17 -42.16 -25.74
C PRO A 150 10.98 -42.53 -26.63
N GLY A 151 9.81 -41.92 -26.33
CA GLY A 151 8.62 -41.99 -27.17
C GLY A 151 8.87 -41.41 -28.56
N TYR A 152 7.98 -41.67 -29.52
CA TYR A 152 8.02 -40.99 -30.81
C TYR A 152 7.61 -39.54 -30.72
N ASN A 153 8.33 -38.67 -31.43
CA ASN A 153 7.85 -37.34 -31.73
C ASN A 153 6.88 -37.42 -32.92
N VAL A 154 5.70 -36.86 -32.80
CA VAL A 154 4.72 -36.78 -33.88
C VAL A 154 4.68 -35.34 -34.38
N VAL A 155 4.91 -35.22 -35.70
CA VAL A 155 4.89 -33.93 -36.41
C VAL A 155 3.81 -34.01 -37.51
N VAL A 156 2.83 -33.12 -37.47
CA VAL A 156 1.77 -33.03 -38.46
C VAL A 156 1.81 -31.66 -39.12
N THR A 157 1.95 -31.63 -40.42
CA THR A 157 1.79 -30.43 -41.25
C THR A 157 0.64 -30.68 -42.21
N ALA A 158 -0.48 -29.99 -42.01
CA ALA A 158 -1.68 -30.09 -42.82
C ALA A 158 -2.01 -28.75 -43.46
N GLY A 159 -2.16 -28.71 -44.80
CA GLY A 159 -2.65 -27.51 -45.50
C GLY A 159 -4.15 -27.25 -45.25
N GLY A 160 -4.92 -28.28 -44.91
CA GLY A 160 -6.31 -28.24 -44.51
C GLY A 160 -6.48 -28.43 -43.01
N SER A 161 -7.64 -28.89 -42.61
CA SER A 161 -8.01 -29.12 -41.21
C SER A 161 -7.43 -30.41 -40.62
N VAL A 162 -7.27 -30.47 -39.32
CA VAL A 162 -6.91 -31.69 -38.57
C VAL A 162 -8.04 -32.09 -37.68
N ARG A 163 -8.42 -33.37 -37.71
CA ARG A 163 -9.49 -33.95 -36.90
C ARG A 163 -8.98 -35.18 -36.15
N ILE A 164 -9.17 -35.18 -34.81
CA ILE A 164 -8.73 -36.26 -33.94
C ILE A 164 -9.95 -36.88 -33.27
N GLY A 165 -10.33 -38.06 -33.70
CA GLY A 165 -11.40 -38.87 -33.12
C GLY A 165 -10.92 -40.06 -32.31
N GLY A 166 -9.67 -40.52 -32.55
CA GLY A 166 -9.04 -41.59 -31.81
C GLY A 166 -8.05 -41.11 -30.76
N VAL A 167 -7.30 -42.01 -30.16
CA VAL A 167 -6.26 -41.73 -29.16
C VAL A 167 -4.91 -41.66 -29.89
N LEU A 168 -4.23 -40.49 -29.81
CA LEU A 168 -2.83 -40.34 -30.22
C LEU A 168 -1.98 -40.35 -28.95
N ASP A 169 -1.28 -41.45 -28.70
CA ASP A 169 -0.55 -41.69 -27.45
C ASP A 169 0.96 -41.86 -27.71
N VAL A 170 1.70 -40.81 -27.33
CA VAL A 170 3.16 -40.79 -27.33
C VAL A 170 3.76 -40.82 -25.94
N SER A 171 2.96 -41.14 -24.94
CA SER A 171 3.37 -41.22 -23.53
C SER A 171 4.54 -42.24 -23.36
N GLY A 172 5.35 -41.98 -22.33
CA GLY A 172 6.31 -42.97 -21.93
C GLY A 172 5.67 -44.29 -21.49
N TYR A 173 6.39 -45.43 -21.56
CA TYR A 173 5.91 -46.73 -21.16
C TYR A 173 6.50 -47.14 -19.81
N SER A 174 5.68 -47.57 -18.84
CA SER A 174 6.13 -48.09 -17.58
C SER A 174 6.66 -49.53 -17.76
N ASN A 175 7.88 -49.76 -17.33
CA ASN A 175 8.45 -51.14 -17.33
C ASN A 175 8.76 -51.58 -15.90
N ALA A 176 8.55 -52.89 -15.64
CA ALA A 176 8.79 -53.54 -14.35
C ALA A 176 10.26 -53.96 -14.12
N ASP A 177 11.17 -53.73 -15.06
CA ASP A 177 12.47 -54.41 -15.09
C ASP A 177 13.69 -53.53 -14.76
N GLY A 178 13.63 -52.72 -13.74
CA GLY A 178 14.81 -52.28 -12.98
C GLY A 178 15.88 -51.39 -13.63
N TYR A 179 15.53 -50.47 -14.55
CA TYR A 179 16.49 -49.56 -15.17
C TYR A 179 16.70 -48.22 -14.45
N THR A 180 17.89 -47.65 -14.56
CA THR A 180 18.37 -46.50 -13.82
C THR A 180 17.82 -45.14 -14.27
N SER A 181 17.12 -45.07 -15.40
CA SER A 181 16.49 -43.84 -15.93
C SER A 181 15.18 -44.15 -16.62
N LEU A 182 14.17 -43.28 -16.44
CA LEU A 182 12.90 -43.40 -17.14
C LEU A 182 12.99 -42.73 -18.51
N PRO A 183 12.53 -43.37 -19.59
CA PRO A 183 12.58 -42.81 -20.91
C PRO A 183 11.62 -41.61 -21.02
N SER A 184 12.02 -40.58 -21.76
CA SER A 184 11.19 -39.42 -22.01
C SER A 184 10.00 -39.79 -22.90
N PRO A 185 8.79 -39.24 -22.69
CA PRO A 185 7.69 -39.37 -23.63
C PRO A 185 8.04 -38.67 -24.94
N GLY A 186 7.30 -39.00 -26.01
CA GLY A 186 7.36 -38.24 -27.25
C GLY A 186 6.69 -36.86 -27.13
N SER A 187 6.95 -36.01 -28.08
CA SER A 187 6.30 -34.72 -28.27
C SER A 187 5.28 -34.79 -29.42
N VAL A 188 4.30 -33.89 -29.41
CA VAL A 188 3.34 -33.70 -30.50
C VAL A 188 3.43 -32.26 -30.99
N SER A 189 3.65 -32.09 -32.28
CA SER A 189 3.67 -30.79 -32.93
C SER A 189 2.76 -30.81 -34.15
N MET A 190 1.83 -29.88 -34.26
CA MET A 190 0.91 -29.76 -35.37
C MET A 190 0.91 -28.33 -35.92
N VAL A 191 1.09 -28.21 -37.22
CA VAL A 191 0.89 -26.99 -37.99
C VAL A 191 -0.28 -27.22 -38.94
N VAL A 192 -1.35 -26.47 -38.77
CA VAL A 192 -2.65 -26.71 -39.41
C VAL A 192 -3.09 -25.47 -40.16
N GLY A 193 -3.27 -25.60 -41.48
CA GLY A 193 -3.72 -24.54 -42.38
C GLY A 193 -5.23 -24.24 -42.28
N GLY A 194 -6.04 -25.22 -41.87
CA GLY A 194 -7.46 -25.09 -41.56
C GLY A 194 -7.73 -25.14 -40.07
N ASP A 195 -8.81 -25.79 -39.67
CA ASP A 195 -9.25 -25.92 -38.27
C ASP A 195 -8.68 -27.18 -37.59
N LEU A 196 -8.42 -27.09 -36.28
CA LEU A 196 -8.12 -28.25 -35.46
C LEU A 196 -9.37 -28.64 -34.63
N THR A 197 -9.88 -29.83 -34.84
CA THR A 197 -11.00 -30.39 -34.05
C THR A 197 -10.56 -31.65 -33.32
N VAL A 198 -10.69 -31.69 -32.02
CA VAL A 198 -10.53 -32.90 -31.20
C VAL A 198 -11.93 -33.31 -30.73
N LEU A 199 -12.41 -34.41 -31.28
CA LEU A 199 -13.75 -34.95 -30.98
C LEU A 199 -13.86 -35.47 -29.54
N GLY A 200 -15.05 -35.70 -29.04
CA GLY A 200 -15.26 -36.10 -27.64
C GLY A 200 -14.53 -37.39 -27.21
N ALA A 201 -14.24 -38.31 -28.11
CA ALA A 201 -13.45 -39.51 -27.87
C ALA A 201 -11.94 -39.29 -28.18
N GLY A 202 -11.57 -38.18 -28.82
CA GLY A 202 -10.23 -37.87 -29.25
C GLY A 202 -9.31 -37.54 -28.06
N GLN A 203 -8.12 -38.11 -28.03
CA GLN A 203 -7.14 -37.83 -26.99
C GLN A 203 -5.76 -37.68 -27.60
N VAL A 204 -4.99 -36.71 -27.05
CA VAL A 204 -3.56 -36.58 -27.31
C VAL A 204 -2.82 -36.71 -25.99
N LEU A 205 -2.00 -37.76 -25.88
CA LEU A 205 -1.35 -38.14 -24.63
C LEU A 205 0.17 -38.13 -24.83
N SER A 206 0.88 -37.34 -24.05
CA SER A 206 2.36 -37.31 -23.96
C SER A 206 2.82 -37.32 -22.52
N ARG A 207 2.23 -38.21 -21.72
CA ARG A 207 2.44 -38.30 -20.27
C ARG A 207 3.81 -38.91 -19.93
N GLY A 208 4.41 -38.41 -18.85
CA GLY A 208 5.56 -39.02 -18.22
C GLY A 208 5.22 -40.43 -17.64
N ILE A 209 6.23 -41.23 -17.46
CA ILE A 209 6.11 -42.60 -16.97
C ILE A 209 5.99 -42.60 -15.45
N ASN A 210 5.09 -43.41 -14.91
CA ASN A 210 5.07 -43.73 -13.50
C ASN A 210 6.24 -44.66 -13.14
N ASN A 211 6.99 -44.30 -12.12
CA ASN A 211 7.97 -45.21 -11.53
C ASN A 211 7.23 -46.26 -10.71
N THR A 212 7.33 -47.54 -11.10
CA THR A 212 6.69 -48.69 -10.43
C THR A 212 7.68 -49.59 -9.73
N TYR A 213 8.98 -49.23 -9.68
CA TYR A 213 10.01 -50.15 -9.20
C TYR A 213 10.61 -49.71 -7.85
N GLN A 214 10.59 -50.67 -6.88
CA GLN A 214 10.92 -50.38 -5.48
C GLN A 214 12.40 -50.37 -5.13
N TYR A 215 13.30 -50.81 -6.03
CA TYR A 215 14.72 -50.99 -5.75
C TYR A 215 15.64 -49.96 -6.41
N LEU A 216 15.13 -49.00 -7.13
CA LEU A 216 15.96 -47.95 -7.72
C LEU A 216 16.01 -46.73 -6.77
N SER A 217 17.17 -46.56 -6.14
CA SER A 217 17.43 -45.39 -5.32
C SER A 217 17.29 -44.08 -6.13
N GLY A 218 16.34 -43.23 -5.73
CA GLY A 218 16.23 -41.86 -6.26
C GLY A 218 15.58 -41.72 -7.64
N SER A 219 14.89 -42.73 -8.17
CA SER A 219 14.20 -42.58 -9.46
C SER A 219 12.88 -41.80 -9.32
N SER A 220 12.85 -40.63 -9.91
CA SER A 220 11.67 -39.74 -10.01
C SER A 220 10.68 -40.27 -11.07
N GLY A 221 9.45 -39.75 -11.05
CA GLY A 221 8.51 -39.93 -12.15
C GLY A 221 9.02 -39.27 -13.45
N GLY A 222 8.66 -39.83 -14.61
CA GLY A 222 9.06 -39.28 -15.90
C GLY A 222 8.43 -37.92 -16.17
N VAL A 223 9.13 -37.03 -16.87
CA VAL A 223 8.63 -35.72 -17.31
C VAL A 223 7.56 -35.91 -18.41
N GLY A 224 6.53 -35.05 -18.48
CA GLY A 224 5.56 -35.02 -19.59
C GLY A 224 6.18 -34.46 -20.87
N GLY A 225 5.68 -34.93 -22.03
CA GLY A 225 6.14 -34.46 -23.34
C GLY A 225 5.49 -33.15 -23.76
N LEU A 226 6.18 -32.43 -24.66
CA LEU A 226 5.68 -31.17 -25.23
C LEU A 226 4.52 -31.41 -26.20
N GLN A 227 3.47 -30.59 -26.13
CA GLN A 227 2.42 -30.53 -27.14
C GLN A 227 2.31 -29.10 -27.70
N SER A 228 2.40 -28.94 -29.03
CA SER A 228 2.39 -27.65 -29.69
C SER A 228 1.46 -27.68 -30.91
N TYR A 229 0.52 -26.76 -30.96
CA TYR A 229 -0.48 -26.66 -32.02
C TYR A 229 -0.53 -25.22 -32.54
N VAL A 230 -0.17 -25.05 -33.80
CA VAL A 230 -0.23 -23.76 -34.53
C VAL A 230 -1.28 -23.92 -35.64
N VAL A 231 -2.40 -23.19 -35.48
CA VAL A 231 -3.59 -23.40 -36.33
C VAL A 231 -3.98 -22.07 -36.97
N SER A 232 -4.03 -22.06 -38.32
CA SER A 232 -4.46 -20.88 -39.09
C SER A 232 -5.98 -20.66 -39.05
N GLY A 233 -6.74 -21.71 -38.75
CA GLY A 233 -8.19 -21.66 -38.48
C GLY A 233 -8.52 -21.55 -37.01
N GLY A 234 -9.66 -22.09 -36.62
CA GLY A 234 -10.11 -22.24 -35.25
C GLY A 234 -9.66 -23.56 -34.59
N ILE A 235 -9.68 -23.59 -33.27
CA ILE A 235 -9.44 -24.79 -32.47
C ILE A 235 -10.73 -25.14 -31.73
N ASP A 236 -11.22 -26.39 -31.89
CA ASP A 236 -12.40 -26.91 -31.17
C ASP A 236 -12.03 -28.21 -30.43
N LEU A 237 -11.88 -28.11 -29.11
CA LEU A 237 -11.77 -29.28 -28.25
C LEU A 237 -13.16 -29.60 -27.69
N GLN A 238 -13.78 -30.62 -28.18
CA GLN A 238 -15.15 -31.01 -27.80
C GLN A 238 -15.22 -31.63 -26.40
N VAL A 239 -16.41 -31.65 -25.82
CA VAL A 239 -16.69 -32.29 -24.53
C VAL A 239 -16.22 -33.76 -24.54
N GLY A 240 -15.40 -34.15 -23.59
CA GLY A 240 -14.81 -35.49 -23.47
C GLY A 240 -13.45 -35.64 -24.14
N SER A 241 -13.03 -34.70 -25.00
CA SER A 241 -11.67 -34.70 -25.55
C SER A 241 -10.60 -34.44 -24.48
N VAL A 242 -9.36 -34.97 -24.71
CA VAL A 242 -8.27 -34.83 -23.75
C VAL A 242 -6.95 -34.49 -24.43
N LEU A 243 -6.30 -33.40 -24.00
CA LEU A 243 -4.88 -33.14 -24.21
C LEU A 243 -4.16 -33.31 -22.86
N ASN A 244 -3.25 -34.26 -22.74
CA ASN A 244 -2.60 -34.56 -21.46
C ASN A 244 -1.08 -34.78 -21.64
N ALA A 245 -0.32 -33.87 -21.01
CA ALA A 245 1.13 -33.90 -20.93
C ALA A 245 1.62 -34.01 -19.46
N GLY A 246 0.85 -34.60 -18.58
CA GLY A 246 1.19 -34.70 -17.16
C GLY A 246 2.47 -35.48 -16.88
N GLY A 247 3.14 -35.15 -15.79
CA GLY A 247 4.31 -35.88 -15.25
C GLY A 247 3.91 -37.24 -14.69
N GLY A 248 4.80 -38.20 -14.74
CA GLY A 248 4.63 -39.51 -14.13
C GLY A 248 4.83 -39.51 -12.60
N ASN A 249 4.20 -40.42 -11.92
CA ASN A 249 4.35 -40.55 -10.46
C ASN A 249 5.69 -41.19 -10.09
N GLY A 250 6.29 -40.72 -8.96
CA GLY A 250 7.38 -41.41 -8.29
C GLY A 250 6.87 -42.64 -7.52
N PHE A 251 7.76 -43.51 -7.10
CA PHE A 251 7.38 -44.69 -6.33
C PHE A 251 7.35 -44.41 -4.80
N ALA A 252 6.39 -44.99 -4.11
CA ALA A 252 6.22 -44.82 -2.66
C ALA A 252 6.99 -45.89 -1.89
N THR A 253 8.24 -45.63 -1.47
CA THR A 253 8.95 -46.43 -0.47
C THR A 253 9.49 -45.57 0.66
N GLN A 254 9.52 -46.11 1.87
CA GLN A 254 10.03 -45.42 3.06
C GLN A 254 11.54 -45.16 3.04
N SER A 255 12.29 -45.75 2.10
CA SER A 255 13.76 -45.72 2.12
C SER A 255 14.40 -44.67 1.21
N TYR A 256 13.68 -44.11 0.24
CA TYR A 256 14.26 -43.16 -0.71
C TYR A 256 13.28 -42.02 -1.07
N VAL A 257 13.78 -40.81 -1.06
CA VAL A 257 12.98 -39.64 -1.51
C VAL A 257 12.89 -39.64 -3.02
N THR A 258 11.70 -39.92 -3.56
CA THR A 258 11.42 -39.86 -5.00
C THR A 258 10.60 -38.62 -5.31
N THR A 259 10.86 -37.97 -6.42
CA THR A 259 10.05 -36.81 -6.89
C THR A 259 9.05 -37.26 -7.97
N GLY A 260 7.90 -36.62 -8.02
CA GLY A 260 6.99 -36.71 -9.16
C GLY A 260 7.60 -36.04 -10.38
N GLY A 261 7.29 -36.53 -11.57
CA GLY A 261 7.74 -35.94 -12.82
C GLY A 261 7.10 -34.58 -13.08
N VAL A 262 7.81 -33.71 -13.76
CA VAL A 262 7.28 -32.40 -14.20
C VAL A 262 6.28 -32.61 -15.33
N GLY A 263 5.18 -31.85 -15.36
CA GLY A 263 4.25 -31.79 -16.49
C GLY A 263 4.91 -31.17 -17.74
N GLY A 264 4.62 -31.72 -18.94
CA GLY A 264 5.07 -31.15 -20.21
C GLY A 264 4.30 -29.88 -20.56
N ALA A 265 4.88 -28.96 -21.31
CA ALA A 265 4.17 -27.78 -21.76
C ALA A 265 3.15 -28.12 -22.85
N ILE A 266 1.97 -27.46 -22.83
CA ILE A 266 0.97 -27.51 -23.91
C ILE A 266 0.75 -26.11 -24.44
N SER A 267 0.90 -25.92 -25.77
CA SER A 267 0.68 -24.65 -26.43
C SER A 267 -0.34 -24.81 -27.55
N LEU A 268 -1.41 -24.01 -27.49
CA LEU A 268 -2.46 -23.93 -28.51
C LEU A 268 -2.50 -22.50 -29.05
N SER A 269 -2.30 -22.32 -30.34
CA SER A 269 -2.40 -21.03 -31.01
C SER A 269 -3.32 -21.15 -32.23
N GLY A 270 -4.48 -20.51 -32.17
CA GLY A 270 -5.44 -20.42 -33.27
C GLY A 270 -5.61 -18.99 -33.76
N VAL A 271 -6.00 -18.81 -35.04
CA VAL A 271 -6.28 -17.48 -35.56
C VAL A 271 -7.76 -17.14 -35.37
N ASN A 272 -8.67 -18.01 -35.77
CA ASN A 272 -10.11 -17.73 -35.88
C ASN A 272 -10.95 -18.08 -34.64
N GLY A 273 -10.31 -18.32 -33.50
CA GLY A 273 -10.94 -18.65 -32.24
C GLY A 273 -10.50 -19.97 -31.65
N VAL A 274 -10.59 -20.10 -30.35
CA VAL A 274 -10.26 -21.32 -29.61
C VAL A 274 -11.41 -21.65 -28.68
N LEU A 275 -12.02 -22.78 -28.92
CA LEU A 275 -13.16 -23.29 -28.14
C LEU A 275 -12.73 -24.54 -27.39
N LEU A 276 -12.68 -24.43 -26.06
CA LEU A 276 -12.14 -25.49 -25.20
C LEU A 276 -13.25 -26.03 -24.27
N ARG A 277 -13.87 -27.12 -24.65
CA ARG A 277 -14.87 -27.86 -23.85
C ARG A 277 -14.35 -29.20 -23.33
N GLY A 278 -13.17 -29.60 -23.80
CA GLY A 278 -12.44 -30.79 -23.36
C GLY A 278 -11.53 -30.51 -22.19
N SER A 279 -10.67 -31.49 -21.87
CA SER A 279 -9.71 -31.44 -20.78
C SER A 279 -8.31 -31.17 -21.31
N ILE A 280 -7.63 -30.15 -20.75
CA ILE A 280 -6.21 -29.87 -21.01
C ILE A 280 -5.48 -29.99 -19.68
N GLN A 281 -4.55 -30.96 -19.60
CA GLN A 281 -3.89 -31.30 -18.36
C GLN A 281 -2.38 -31.40 -18.52
N SER A 282 -1.64 -30.67 -17.74
CA SER A 282 -0.20 -30.76 -17.60
C SER A 282 0.21 -30.80 -16.13
N VAL A 283 -0.42 -31.70 -15.38
CA VAL A 283 -0.27 -31.82 -13.93
C VAL A 283 1.07 -32.46 -13.60
N GLY A 284 1.74 -32.00 -12.54
CA GLY A 284 2.91 -32.67 -12.00
C GLY A 284 2.58 -34.04 -11.43
N GLY A 285 3.50 -35.00 -11.54
CA GLY A 285 3.33 -36.33 -10.96
C GLY A 285 3.43 -36.30 -9.44
N SER A 286 2.79 -37.24 -8.78
CA SER A 286 2.90 -37.42 -7.33
C SER A 286 4.18 -38.17 -6.94
N GLY A 287 4.74 -37.88 -5.76
CA GLY A 287 5.96 -38.51 -5.25
C GLY A 287 6.16 -38.20 -3.76
N TYR A 288 7.28 -38.57 -3.15
CA TYR A 288 7.63 -38.03 -1.84
C TYR A 288 7.73 -36.50 -1.90
N GLN A 289 8.29 -35.98 -2.98
CA GLN A 289 8.09 -34.59 -3.38
C GLN A 289 7.21 -34.57 -4.64
N GLY A 290 6.21 -33.69 -4.69
CA GLY A 290 5.36 -33.54 -5.87
C GLY A 290 6.13 -32.90 -7.04
N GLY A 291 5.85 -33.35 -8.25
CA GLY A 291 6.39 -32.76 -9.48
C GLY A 291 5.72 -31.42 -9.82
N VAL A 292 6.42 -30.54 -10.49
CA VAL A 292 5.89 -29.24 -10.92
C VAL A 292 4.90 -29.42 -12.07
N GLY A 293 3.80 -28.64 -12.11
CA GLY A 293 2.90 -28.57 -13.27
C GLY A 293 3.59 -27.95 -14.47
N GLY A 294 3.26 -28.43 -15.70
CA GLY A 294 3.81 -27.85 -16.93
C GLY A 294 3.10 -26.55 -17.35
N ALA A 295 3.74 -25.73 -18.17
CA ALA A 295 3.16 -24.50 -18.64
C ALA A 295 2.02 -24.76 -19.66
N LEU A 296 0.91 -24.04 -19.56
CA LEU A 296 -0.18 -24.03 -20.52
C LEU A 296 -0.28 -22.66 -21.16
N THR A 297 -0.20 -22.61 -22.49
CA THR A 297 -0.36 -21.38 -23.26
C THR A 297 -1.43 -21.56 -24.30
N ILE A 298 -2.47 -20.74 -24.25
CA ILE A 298 -3.62 -20.81 -25.15
C ILE A 298 -3.88 -19.43 -25.70
N SER A 299 -3.90 -19.30 -27.03
CA SER A 299 -4.06 -18.00 -27.66
C SER A 299 -4.94 -18.05 -28.89
N SER A 300 -5.67 -16.97 -29.15
CA SER A 300 -6.30 -16.65 -30.43
C SER A 300 -5.84 -15.27 -30.88
N SER A 301 -5.27 -15.18 -32.06
CA SER A 301 -4.66 -13.93 -32.55
C SER A 301 -5.63 -12.98 -33.25
N ALA A 302 -6.80 -13.46 -33.71
CA ALA A 302 -7.77 -12.62 -34.41
C ALA A 302 -9.19 -12.74 -33.85
N SER A 303 -9.45 -13.69 -32.94
CA SER A 303 -10.79 -13.96 -32.43
C SER A 303 -10.78 -14.27 -30.92
N TYR A 304 -11.79 -14.93 -30.42
CA TYR A 304 -11.98 -15.22 -29.00
C TYR A 304 -11.32 -16.54 -28.55
N VAL A 305 -11.13 -16.65 -27.24
CA VAL A 305 -10.90 -17.92 -26.53
C VAL A 305 -12.09 -18.15 -25.61
N ASP A 306 -12.84 -19.23 -25.81
CA ASP A 306 -13.95 -19.64 -24.96
C ASP A 306 -13.60 -20.96 -24.27
N TYR A 307 -13.49 -20.89 -22.95
CA TYR A 307 -13.06 -21.99 -22.12
C TYR A 307 -14.20 -22.47 -21.18
N GLY A 308 -14.60 -23.73 -21.36
CA GLY A 308 -15.65 -24.35 -20.54
C GLY A 308 -15.34 -25.82 -20.17
N GLY A 309 -14.09 -26.25 -20.32
CA GLY A 309 -13.64 -27.62 -20.02
C GLY A 309 -12.88 -27.73 -18.70
N VAL A 310 -11.83 -28.55 -18.66
CA VAL A 310 -10.88 -28.68 -17.55
C VAL A 310 -9.51 -28.20 -17.98
N LEU A 311 -8.97 -27.16 -17.28
CA LEU A 311 -7.65 -26.61 -17.53
C LEU A 311 -6.82 -26.74 -16.25
N SER A 312 -5.83 -27.63 -16.24
CA SER A 312 -5.05 -27.89 -15.05
C SER A 312 -3.56 -28.01 -15.35
N SER A 313 -2.81 -27.17 -14.66
CA SER A 313 -1.34 -27.20 -14.55
C SER A 313 -0.92 -27.33 -13.09
N GLN A 314 -1.71 -28.04 -12.30
CA GLN A 314 -1.50 -28.22 -10.87
C GLN A 314 -0.19 -28.96 -10.59
N GLY A 315 0.49 -28.63 -9.50
CA GLY A 315 1.60 -29.41 -8.97
C GLY A 315 1.15 -30.80 -8.51
N GLY A 316 2.05 -31.76 -8.52
CA GLY A 316 1.79 -33.12 -8.01
C GLY A 316 1.71 -33.17 -6.49
N ASN A 317 0.99 -34.16 -5.96
CA ASN A 317 0.87 -34.38 -4.52
C ASN A 317 2.16 -34.97 -3.94
N ALA A 318 2.51 -34.59 -2.72
CA ALA A 318 3.42 -35.40 -1.90
C ALA A 318 2.68 -36.65 -1.38
N PHE A 319 3.39 -37.78 -1.22
CA PHE A 319 2.79 -38.96 -0.64
C PHE A 319 2.52 -38.84 0.85
N ASN A 320 3.13 -37.85 1.50
CA ASN A 320 3.01 -37.61 2.93
C ASN A 320 3.02 -36.09 3.19
N ALA A 321 2.26 -35.66 4.19
CA ALA A 321 2.13 -34.22 4.54
C ALA A 321 3.44 -33.57 5.03
N ASN A 322 4.46 -34.35 5.38
CA ASN A 322 5.76 -33.85 5.83
C ASN A 322 6.73 -33.50 4.68
N TYR A 323 6.36 -33.75 3.44
CA TYR A 323 7.15 -33.44 2.25
C TYR A 323 6.52 -32.35 1.40
N GLN A 324 7.31 -31.73 0.51
CA GLN A 324 6.83 -30.66 -0.32
C GLN A 324 5.89 -31.19 -1.43
N ALA A 325 4.75 -30.54 -1.60
CA ALA A 325 3.94 -30.69 -2.80
C ALA A 325 4.65 -30.08 -4.02
N GLY A 326 4.19 -30.39 -5.21
CA GLY A 326 4.71 -29.75 -6.43
C GLY A 326 4.17 -28.35 -6.61
N ASN A 327 4.98 -27.44 -7.17
CA ASN A 327 4.53 -26.14 -7.60
C ASN A 327 3.53 -26.27 -8.76
N GLY A 328 2.58 -25.35 -8.87
CA GLY A 328 1.76 -25.22 -10.08
C GLY A 328 2.58 -24.66 -11.24
N GLY A 329 2.23 -25.08 -12.47
CA GLY A 329 2.77 -24.49 -13.69
C GLY A 329 2.02 -23.22 -14.09
N ASN A 330 2.63 -22.36 -14.88
CA ASN A 330 2.00 -21.12 -15.33
C ASN A 330 0.91 -21.41 -16.38
N ILE A 331 -0.18 -20.65 -16.33
CA ILE A 331 -1.25 -20.69 -17.33
C ILE A 331 -1.40 -19.30 -17.96
N SER A 332 -1.35 -19.26 -19.29
CA SER A 332 -1.54 -18.04 -20.08
C SER A 332 -2.68 -18.22 -21.05
N LEU A 333 -3.71 -17.39 -20.94
CA LEU A 333 -4.87 -17.35 -21.84
C LEU A 333 -4.93 -15.99 -22.53
N SER A 334 -5.00 -15.97 -23.87
CA SER A 334 -5.04 -14.74 -24.64
C SER A 334 -6.03 -14.84 -25.80
N GLY A 335 -7.03 -13.97 -25.86
CA GLY A 335 -7.99 -13.87 -26.95
C GLY A 335 -8.07 -12.42 -27.45
N PHE A 336 -7.70 -12.17 -28.73
CA PHE A 336 -7.76 -10.82 -29.30
C PHE A 336 -9.19 -10.26 -29.34
N GLY A 337 -10.18 -11.09 -29.67
CA GLY A 337 -11.58 -10.72 -29.75
C GLY A 337 -12.34 -10.91 -28.42
N GLY A 338 -11.71 -11.43 -27.39
CA GLY A 338 -12.27 -11.65 -26.05
C GLY A 338 -11.82 -12.98 -25.46
N LEU A 339 -12.02 -13.09 -24.15
CA LEU A 339 -11.73 -14.31 -23.40
C LEU A 339 -12.92 -14.61 -22.48
N SER A 340 -13.46 -15.82 -22.56
CA SER A 340 -14.53 -16.32 -21.68
C SER A 340 -14.03 -17.53 -20.91
N ILE A 341 -14.14 -17.48 -19.59
CA ILE A 341 -13.71 -18.56 -18.69
C ILE A 341 -14.94 -19.02 -17.91
N ARG A 342 -15.47 -20.22 -18.25
CA ARG A 342 -16.68 -20.80 -17.65
C ARG A 342 -16.41 -21.96 -16.70
N SER A 343 -15.16 -22.40 -16.60
CA SER A 343 -14.75 -23.52 -15.75
C SER A 343 -13.47 -23.19 -15.00
N ASP A 344 -13.13 -23.98 -13.99
CA ASP A 344 -11.97 -23.77 -13.14
C ASP A 344 -10.65 -23.75 -13.94
N VAL A 345 -9.82 -22.76 -13.67
CA VAL A 345 -8.43 -22.68 -14.14
C VAL A 345 -7.52 -22.99 -12.96
N ASN A 346 -6.83 -24.12 -13.02
CA ASN A 346 -6.05 -24.62 -11.89
C ASN A 346 -4.55 -24.64 -12.16
N ALA A 347 -3.84 -23.63 -11.67
CA ALA A 347 -2.39 -23.55 -11.58
C ALA A 347 -1.90 -23.73 -10.13
N GLY A 348 -2.70 -24.37 -9.29
CA GLY A 348 -2.44 -24.53 -7.87
C GLY A 348 -1.30 -25.50 -7.54
N VAL A 349 -0.99 -25.59 -6.27
CA VAL A 349 -0.03 -26.57 -5.72
C VAL A 349 -0.66 -27.95 -5.61
N GLY A 350 0.13 -28.99 -5.39
CA GLY A 350 -0.38 -30.31 -5.05
C GLY A 350 -1.21 -30.27 -3.76
N ALA A 351 -2.26 -31.08 -3.71
CA ALA A 351 -3.24 -31.07 -2.62
C ALA A 351 -2.71 -31.63 -1.30
N ILE A 352 -1.67 -32.44 -1.33
CA ILE A 352 -1.05 -33.08 -0.16
C ILE A 352 0.43 -32.69 -0.11
N GLY A 353 0.91 -32.30 1.06
CA GLY A 353 2.30 -31.95 1.31
C GLY A 353 2.47 -30.57 1.92
N LEU A 354 3.73 -30.21 2.24
CA LEU A 354 4.09 -28.87 2.71
C LEU A 354 3.81 -27.85 1.60
N SER A 355 3.37 -26.66 2.01
CA SER A 355 2.99 -25.60 1.10
C SER A 355 4.17 -25.13 0.25
N VAL A 356 3.93 -24.98 -1.04
CA VAL A 356 4.85 -24.46 -2.05
C VAL A 356 4.09 -23.44 -2.91
N THR A 357 4.72 -22.91 -3.97
CA THR A 357 4.14 -21.84 -4.76
C THR A 357 3.23 -22.39 -5.88
N GLY A 358 2.01 -21.85 -6.01
CA GLY A 358 1.17 -22.06 -7.18
C GLY A 358 1.76 -21.41 -8.43
N GLY A 359 1.31 -21.85 -9.62
CA GLY A 359 1.65 -21.20 -10.88
C GLY A 359 0.90 -19.87 -11.06
N ASN A 360 1.45 -18.99 -11.87
CA ASN A 360 0.82 -17.71 -12.20
C ASN A 360 -0.24 -17.91 -13.29
N ILE A 361 -1.31 -17.11 -13.23
CA ILE A 361 -2.36 -17.07 -14.26
C ILE A 361 -2.30 -15.71 -14.94
N SER A 362 -2.06 -15.71 -16.26
CA SER A 362 -2.03 -14.50 -17.08
C SER A 362 -3.21 -14.51 -18.05
N LEU A 363 -4.01 -13.46 -18.01
CA LEU A 363 -5.24 -13.32 -18.80
C LEU A 363 -5.10 -12.08 -19.71
N SER A 364 -5.29 -12.26 -21.02
CA SER A 364 -5.22 -11.17 -21.99
C SER A 364 -6.40 -11.22 -22.94
N ASP A 365 -7.08 -10.12 -23.12
CA ASP A 365 -8.34 -10.00 -23.87
C ASP A 365 -8.27 -9.07 -25.07
N GLY A 366 -7.10 -8.67 -25.51
CA GLY A 366 -6.97 -7.78 -26.68
C GLY A 366 -7.93 -6.58 -26.62
N ASN A 367 -8.87 -6.50 -27.55
CA ASN A 367 -9.92 -5.46 -27.61
C ASN A 367 -11.32 -6.00 -27.19
N GLY A 368 -11.42 -7.24 -26.76
CA GLY A 368 -12.68 -7.87 -26.41
C GLY A 368 -13.06 -7.75 -24.93
N VAL A 369 -14.14 -8.43 -24.57
CA VAL A 369 -14.62 -8.55 -23.19
C VAL A 369 -14.21 -9.91 -22.65
N LEU A 370 -13.53 -9.90 -21.50
CA LEU A 370 -13.19 -11.10 -20.75
C LEU A 370 -14.16 -11.28 -19.60
N THR A 371 -14.79 -12.44 -19.48
CA THR A 371 -15.67 -12.80 -18.38
C THR A 371 -15.17 -14.04 -17.66
N THR A 372 -15.07 -13.96 -16.34
CA THR A 372 -14.87 -15.11 -15.46
C THR A 372 -16.12 -15.27 -14.59
N GLY A 373 -16.56 -16.48 -14.40
CA GLY A 373 -17.74 -16.77 -13.61
C GLY A 373 -19.02 -16.87 -14.42
N GLY A 374 -19.92 -17.73 -14.01
CA GLY A 374 -21.17 -17.99 -14.69
C GLY A 374 -22.13 -16.82 -14.62
N GLY A 375 -22.67 -16.44 -15.76
CA GLY A 375 -23.83 -15.58 -15.79
C GLY A 375 -25.01 -16.24 -15.08
N VAL A 376 -25.81 -15.45 -14.40
CA VAL A 376 -26.98 -15.89 -13.60
C VAL A 376 -28.05 -16.60 -14.43
N ASN A 377 -27.94 -16.62 -15.75
CA ASN A 377 -28.93 -17.13 -16.66
C ASN A 377 -28.76 -18.60 -17.11
N ASP A 378 -27.64 -19.28 -16.83
CA ASP A 378 -27.37 -20.63 -17.33
C ASP A 378 -27.20 -21.69 -16.25
N GLY A 379 -27.37 -21.38 -14.96
CA GLY A 379 -27.23 -22.37 -13.87
C GLY A 379 -25.83 -22.99 -13.73
N GLN A 380 -24.83 -22.44 -14.39
CA GLN A 380 -23.46 -22.89 -14.28
C GLN A 380 -22.70 -22.06 -13.24
N VAL A 381 -22.07 -22.75 -12.31
CA VAL A 381 -21.13 -22.14 -11.37
C VAL A 381 -19.95 -21.63 -12.18
N GLY A 382 -19.64 -20.34 -12.06
CA GLY A 382 -18.51 -19.73 -12.77
C GLY A 382 -17.18 -20.41 -12.42
N GLY A 383 -16.30 -20.48 -13.41
CA GLY A 383 -14.97 -21.06 -13.23
C GLY A 383 -14.16 -20.31 -12.17
N LEU A 384 -13.48 -21.07 -11.31
CA LEU A 384 -12.63 -20.52 -10.25
C LEU A 384 -11.19 -20.47 -10.72
N LEU A 385 -10.51 -19.35 -10.39
CA LEU A 385 -9.09 -19.20 -10.58
C LEU A 385 -8.35 -19.75 -9.35
N ARG A 386 -7.44 -20.69 -9.57
CA ARG A 386 -6.62 -21.32 -8.54
C ARG A 386 -5.15 -21.26 -8.96
N GLY A 387 -4.29 -20.72 -8.16
CA GLY A 387 -2.88 -20.57 -8.48
C GLY A 387 -2.17 -19.66 -7.49
N ASN A 388 -1.16 -18.97 -7.94
CA ASN A 388 -0.44 -17.97 -7.15
C ASN A 388 -0.91 -16.56 -7.52
N ASN A 389 -0.40 -16.00 -8.61
CA ASN A 389 -0.75 -14.65 -9.02
C ASN A 389 -1.71 -14.67 -10.22
N VAL A 390 -2.60 -13.68 -10.27
CA VAL A 390 -3.47 -13.41 -11.41
C VAL A 390 -3.10 -12.08 -12.03
N THR A 391 -2.84 -12.08 -13.33
CA THR A 391 -2.51 -10.86 -14.07
C THR A 391 -3.51 -10.65 -15.21
N LYS A 392 -4.19 -9.50 -15.20
CA LYS A 392 -5.01 -9.02 -16.30
C LYS A 392 -4.14 -8.23 -17.27
N LEU A 393 -4.00 -8.75 -18.48
CA LEU A 393 -3.31 -8.12 -19.60
C LEU A 393 -4.33 -7.65 -20.65
N GLY A 394 -3.88 -6.86 -21.65
CA GLY A 394 -4.73 -6.36 -22.72
C GLY A 394 -5.64 -5.19 -22.31
N VAL A 395 -6.14 -4.46 -23.30
CA VAL A 395 -6.85 -3.19 -23.11
C VAL A 395 -8.36 -3.34 -22.87
N GLY A 396 -8.92 -4.53 -23.09
CA GLY A 396 -10.33 -4.82 -22.95
C GLY A 396 -10.78 -4.97 -21.48
N VAL A 397 -11.96 -5.56 -21.28
CA VAL A 397 -12.62 -5.74 -19.98
C VAL A 397 -12.53 -7.18 -19.53
N LEU A 398 -11.94 -7.43 -18.36
CA LEU A 398 -12.04 -8.71 -17.65
C LEU A 398 -13.15 -8.61 -16.60
N GLY A 399 -14.22 -9.40 -16.76
CA GLY A 399 -15.16 -9.66 -15.68
C GLY A 399 -14.65 -10.76 -14.76
N ILE A 400 -14.50 -10.49 -13.48
CA ILE A 400 -14.12 -11.48 -12.47
C ILE A 400 -15.31 -11.76 -11.55
N GLY A 401 -15.64 -13.05 -11.40
CA GLY A 401 -16.74 -13.54 -10.56
C GLY A 401 -16.37 -14.85 -9.89
N GLY A 402 -17.22 -15.34 -9.00
CA GLY A 402 -16.98 -16.57 -8.23
C GLY A 402 -16.00 -16.41 -7.08
N ALA A 403 -16.01 -17.35 -6.16
CA ALA A 403 -15.11 -17.36 -5.00
C ALA A 403 -13.72 -17.89 -5.39
N ASN A 404 -12.90 -17.06 -6.06
CA ASN A 404 -11.56 -17.45 -6.50
C ASN A 404 -10.64 -17.77 -5.32
N ALA A 405 -9.72 -18.69 -5.52
CA ALA A 405 -8.86 -19.26 -4.47
C ALA A 405 -7.37 -19.25 -4.84
N TYR A 406 -6.92 -18.26 -5.61
CA TYR A 406 -5.49 -18.01 -5.78
C TYR A 406 -4.92 -17.29 -4.55
N THR A 407 -3.64 -17.51 -4.25
CA THR A 407 -3.04 -17.11 -2.97
C THR A 407 -2.11 -15.91 -3.05
N GLY A 408 -1.77 -15.47 -4.25
CA GLY A 408 -0.83 -14.39 -4.49
C GLY A 408 -1.51 -13.07 -4.86
N THR A 409 -0.88 -12.32 -5.74
CA THR A 409 -1.30 -10.97 -6.13
C THR A 409 -2.30 -10.96 -7.29
N THR A 410 -3.12 -9.92 -7.33
CA THR A 410 -3.91 -9.54 -8.50
C THR A 410 -3.30 -8.31 -9.14
N THR A 411 -2.88 -8.39 -10.41
CA THR A 411 -2.30 -7.27 -11.15
C THR A 411 -3.16 -6.92 -12.35
N VAL A 412 -3.58 -5.66 -12.45
CA VAL A 412 -4.20 -5.13 -13.67
C VAL A 412 -3.16 -4.29 -14.40
N SER A 413 -2.59 -4.88 -15.46
CA SER A 413 -1.52 -4.24 -16.24
C SER A 413 -2.06 -3.33 -17.33
N ALA A 414 -3.27 -3.61 -17.86
CA ALA A 414 -3.94 -2.80 -18.86
C ALA A 414 -5.46 -3.02 -18.83
N GLY A 415 -6.23 -2.07 -19.37
CA GLY A 415 -7.68 -2.17 -19.52
C GLY A 415 -8.46 -2.12 -18.20
N LYS A 416 -9.55 -2.87 -18.12
CA LYS A 416 -10.50 -2.83 -17.01
C LYS A 416 -10.65 -4.21 -16.35
N LEU A 417 -10.59 -4.24 -15.03
CA LEU A 417 -11.08 -5.35 -14.22
C LEU A 417 -12.49 -4.99 -13.71
N TYR A 418 -13.49 -5.77 -14.08
CA TYR A 418 -14.88 -5.57 -13.72
C TYR A 418 -15.31 -6.65 -12.71
N VAL A 419 -15.76 -6.25 -11.53
CA VAL A 419 -16.18 -7.17 -10.47
C VAL A 419 -17.64 -7.56 -10.73
N LEU A 420 -17.87 -8.84 -11.03
CA LEU A 420 -19.21 -9.39 -11.33
C LEU A 420 -19.96 -9.86 -10.07
N GLN A 421 -19.22 -10.25 -9.04
CA GLN A 421 -19.74 -10.79 -7.80
C GLN A 421 -18.86 -10.35 -6.63
N ALA A 422 -19.46 -10.11 -5.47
CA ALA A 422 -18.73 -9.76 -4.26
C ALA A 422 -17.69 -10.84 -3.90
N GLU A 423 -16.58 -10.41 -3.31
CA GLU A 423 -15.48 -11.29 -2.84
C GLU A 423 -14.91 -12.18 -3.96
N SER A 424 -14.85 -11.64 -5.18
CA SER A 424 -14.28 -12.35 -6.34
C SER A 424 -12.76 -12.27 -6.39
N ILE A 425 -12.16 -11.23 -5.82
CA ILE A 425 -10.73 -11.15 -5.57
C ILE A 425 -10.48 -11.71 -4.18
N PRO A 426 -9.58 -12.71 -3.99
CA PRO A 426 -9.33 -13.23 -2.65
C PRO A 426 -8.92 -12.14 -1.67
N ASN A 427 -9.53 -12.12 -0.48
CA ASN A 427 -9.42 -11.05 0.50
C ASN A 427 -7.98 -10.76 0.99
N LEU A 428 -7.07 -11.72 0.83
CA LEU A 428 -5.64 -11.55 1.14
C LEU A 428 -4.80 -11.22 -0.10
N SER A 429 -5.41 -11.16 -1.30
CA SER A 429 -4.68 -10.83 -2.52
C SER A 429 -4.32 -9.34 -2.55
N ALA A 430 -3.03 -9.05 -2.69
CA ALA A 430 -2.56 -7.70 -2.94
C ALA A 430 -2.95 -7.29 -4.38
N LEU A 431 -3.73 -6.22 -4.50
CA LEU A 431 -4.19 -5.68 -5.78
C LEU A 431 -3.29 -4.55 -6.25
N SER A 432 -2.79 -4.67 -7.47
CA SER A 432 -1.99 -3.63 -8.12
C SER A 432 -2.65 -3.15 -9.41
N LEU A 433 -2.90 -1.86 -9.51
CA LEU A 433 -3.49 -1.20 -10.67
C LEU A 433 -2.43 -0.34 -11.39
N SER A 434 -2.02 -0.75 -12.59
CA SER A 434 -1.10 0.06 -13.40
C SER A 434 -1.76 1.37 -13.85
N ALA A 435 -0.97 2.34 -14.32
CA ALA A 435 -1.49 3.58 -14.86
C ALA A 435 -2.51 3.32 -15.98
N SER A 436 -3.56 4.13 -16.04
CA SER A 436 -4.65 4.05 -17.02
C SER A 436 -5.50 2.77 -16.96
N THR A 437 -5.36 1.95 -15.92
CA THR A 437 -6.25 0.80 -15.69
C THR A 437 -7.44 1.19 -14.81
N ILE A 438 -8.48 0.36 -14.84
CA ILE A 438 -9.70 0.58 -14.08
C ILE A 438 -10.05 -0.68 -13.31
N LEU A 439 -10.27 -0.52 -12.00
CA LEU A 439 -11.08 -1.44 -11.22
C LEU A 439 -12.51 -0.91 -11.19
N ASP A 440 -13.42 -1.64 -11.79
CA ASP A 440 -14.85 -1.32 -11.77
C ASP A 440 -15.56 -2.28 -10.81
N MET A 441 -16.11 -1.74 -9.75
CA MET A 441 -16.76 -2.53 -8.69
C MET A 441 -18.06 -3.22 -9.13
N GLY A 442 -18.62 -2.86 -10.30
CA GLY A 442 -19.79 -3.55 -10.87
C GLY A 442 -21.05 -3.55 -9.99
N GLY A 443 -21.17 -2.61 -9.06
CA GLY A 443 -22.30 -2.53 -8.11
C GLY A 443 -22.19 -3.49 -6.92
N VAL A 444 -21.05 -4.15 -6.70
CA VAL A 444 -20.83 -5.09 -5.58
C VAL A 444 -19.64 -4.65 -4.74
N SER A 445 -19.67 -5.02 -3.45
CA SER A 445 -18.57 -4.75 -2.53
C SER A 445 -17.45 -5.77 -2.69
N GLU A 446 -16.21 -5.33 -2.44
CA GLU A 446 -15.02 -6.16 -2.61
C GLU A 446 -14.00 -5.89 -1.52
N SER A 447 -13.34 -6.97 -1.06
CA SER A 447 -12.25 -6.88 -0.08
C SER A 447 -10.96 -7.34 -0.74
N VAL A 448 -9.87 -6.57 -0.56
CA VAL A 448 -8.54 -6.92 -1.07
C VAL A 448 -7.50 -6.86 0.04
N GLY A 449 -6.47 -7.68 -0.08
CA GLY A 449 -5.35 -7.69 0.87
C GLY A 449 -4.73 -6.32 1.03
N SER A 450 -4.33 -5.73 -0.07
CA SER A 450 -3.83 -4.35 -0.17
C SER A 450 -4.12 -3.78 -1.55
N LEU A 451 -4.07 -2.46 -1.68
CA LEU A 451 -4.22 -1.77 -2.96
C LEU A 451 -3.02 -0.87 -3.23
N ALA A 452 -2.43 -1.03 -4.40
CA ALA A 452 -1.28 -0.25 -4.85
C ALA A 452 -1.44 0.20 -6.31
N GLY A 453 -0.60 1.14 -6.74
CA GLY A 453 -0.54 1.61 -8.12
C GLY A 453 -1.23 2.94 -8.35
N SER A 454 -1.56 3.21 -9.64
CA SER A 454 -2.07 4.51 -10.09
C SER A 454 -3.28 4.42 -11.03
N GLY A 455 -3.85 3.23 -11.20
CA GLY A 455 -5.09 3.04 -11.94
C GLY A 455 -6.30 3.63 -11.20
N LYS A 456 -7.46 3.60 -11.82
CA LYS A 456 -8.70 4.16 -11.29
C LYS A 456 -9.56 3.08 -10.61
N VAL A 457 -10.27 3.45 -9.53
CA VAL A 457 -11.36 2.65 -8.94
C VAL A 457 -12.68 3.40 -9.09
N THR A 458 -13.73 2.68 -9.53
CA THR A 458 -15.07 3.24 -9.74
C THR A 458 -16.14 2.15 -9.65
N SER A 459 -17.43 2.50 -9.71
CA SER A 459 -18.53 1.56 -9.89
C SER A 459 -19.45 2.03 -11.01
N SER A 460 -19.50 1.28 -12.11
CA SER A 460 -20.38 1.59 -13.27
C SER A 460 -21.83 1.18 -13.06
N VAL A 461 -22.19 0.56 -11.95
CA VAL A 461 -23.55 0.15 -11.58
C VAL A 461 -24.01 0.93 -10.36
N SER A 462 -25.27 1.36 -10.36
CA SER A 462 -25.86 2.12 -9.25
C SER A 462 -25.97 1.32 -7.96
N GLY A 463 -25.96 2.02 -6.83
CA GLY A 463 -25.97 1.46 -5.49
C GLY A 463 -24.73 1.84 -4.70
N GLU A 464 -24.72 1.54 -3.41
CA GLU A 464 -23.52 1.70 -2.57
C GLU A 464 -22.61 0.48 -2.72
N VAL A 465 -21.33 0.73 -2.91
CA VAL A 465 -20.31 -0.31 -2.95
C VAL A 465 -19.20 0.01 -1.97
N LEU A 466 -18.70 -1.00 -1.27
CA LEU A 466 -17.62 -0.88 -0.30
C LEU A 466 -16.36 -1.54 -0.84
N LEU A 467 -15.28 -0.78 -0.94
CA LEU A 467 -13.94 -1.31 -1.14
C LEU A 467 -13.23 -1.39 0.21
N THR A 468 -12.92 -2.61 0.66
CA THR A 468 -12.12 -2.84 1.86
C THR A 468 -10.68 -3.17 1.49
N VAL A 469 -9.71 -2.45 2.09
CA VAL A 469 -8.29 -2.58 1.79
C VAL A 469 -7.49 -2.80 3.08
N GLY A 470 -6.63 -3.81 3.13
CA GLY A 470 -5.64 -3.92 4.19
C GLY A 470 -5.62 -5.24 4.98
N SER A 471 -6.40 -6.24 4.57
CA SER A 471 -6.50 -7.53 5.29
C SER A 471 -5.20 -8.34 5.29
N ASP A 472 -4.25 -8.10 4.38
CA ASP A 472 -2.92 -8.70 4.35
C ASP A 472 -1.92 -8.03 5.31
N ASN A 473 -2.30 -6.94 5.96
CA ASN A 473 -1.49 -6.16 6.91
C ASN A 473 -0.22 -5.53 6.29
N THR A 474 -0.11 -5.47 4.98
CA THR A 474 1.04 -4.86 4.30
C THR A 474 0.94 -3.34 4.23
N THR A 475 2.09 -2.71 4.05
CA THR A 475 2.16 -1.26 3.81
C THR A 475 2.27 -1.00 2.32
N THR A 476 1.32 -0.23 1.76
CA THR A 476 1.24 0.04 0.33
C THR A 476 0.93 1.50 0.03
N SER A 477 1.19 1.90 -1.23
CA SER A 477 0.90 3.24 -1.72
C SER A 477 0.00 3.18 -2.96
N TYR A 478 -1.01 4.02 -2.98
CA TYR A 478 -1.93 4.18 -4.09
C TYR A 478 -2.05 5.64 -4.49
N SER A 479 -1.72 5.93 -5.75
CA SER A 479 -1.76 7.27 -6.32
C SER A 479 -2.86 7.46 -7.37
N GLY A 480 -3.63 6.40 -7.61
CA GLY A 480 -4.76 6.44 -8.53
C GLY A 480 -5.96 7.20 -7.97
N MET A 481 -6.92 7.46 -8.81
CA MET A 481 -8.16 8.13 -8.44
C MET A 481 -9.22 7.10 -8.02
N MET A 482 -9.88 7.35 -6.92
CA MET A 482 -11.11 6.66 -6.51
C MET A 482 -12.28 7.62 -6.70
N GLU A 483 -13.28 7.21 -7.45
CA GLU A 483 -14.43 8.05 -7.78
C GLU A 483 -15.74 7.24 -7.73
N ASP A 484 -16.84 7.93 -7.52
CA ASP A 484 -18.15 7.37 -7.83
C ASP A 484 -18.23 7.14 -9.35
N GLY A 485 -19.10 6.23 -9.72
CA GLY A 485 -19.55 6.12 -11.10
C GLY A 485 -21.04 6.42 -11.13
N LEU A 486 -21.83 5.39 -11.49
CA LEU A 486 -23.28 5.38 -11.20
C LEU A 486 -23.53 4.95 -9.74
N GLY A 487 -22.62 4.20 -9.14
CA GLY A 487 -22.68 3.78 -7.74
C GLY A 487 -21.84 4.66 -6.83
N VAL A 488 -22.24 4.76 -5.57
CA VAL A 488 -21.51 5.49 -4.51
C VAL A 488 -20.43 4.59 -3.93
N LEU A 489 -19.16 4.98 -4.06
CA LEU A 489 -18.03 4.24 -3.53
C LEU A 489 -17.77 4.62 -2.08
N ARG A 490 -17.75 3.63 -1.20
CA ARG A 490 -17.28 3.70 0.18
C ARG A 490 -15.91 3.05 0.29
N VAL A 491 -15.07 3.56 1.17
CA VAL A 491 -13.70 3.06 1.34
C VAL A 491 -13.46 2.66 2.79
N SER A 492 -12.96 1.46 3.01
CA SER A 492 -12.58 0.98 4.34
C SER A 492 -11.12 0.55 4.35
N LYS A 493 -10.29 1.19 5.17
CA LYS A 493 -8.95 0.73 5.50
C LYS A 493 -9.03 -0.18 6.73
N SER A 494 -8.74 -1.46 6.54
CA SER A 494 -8.67 -2.49 7.58
C SER A 494 -7.24 -2.96 7.83
N GLY A 495 -7.05 -3.88 8.77
CA GLY A 495 -5.74 -4.47 9.09
C GLY A 495 -4.71 -3.48 9.61
N THR A 496 -3.53 -3.97 10.00
CA THR A 496 -2.52 -3.20 10.75
C THR A 496 -1.53 -2.42 9.88
N GLY A 497 -1.47 -2.67 8.57
CA GLY A 497 -0.56 -1.96 7.66
C GLY A 497 -0.91 -0.48 7.46
N THR A 498 0.00 0.26 6.84
CA THR A 498 -0.25 1.64 6.39
C THR A 498 -0.66 1.64 4.92
N TRP A 499 -1.76 2.31 4.60
CA TRP A 499 -2.16 2.58 3.23
C TRP A 499 -2.00 4.07 2.93
N SER A 500 -1.02 4.39 2.06
CA SER A 500 -0.75 5.76 1.65
C SER A 500 -1.54 6.09 0.40
N VAL A 501 -2.42 7.09 0.47
CA VAL A 501 -3.28 7.52 -0.63
C VAL A 501 -2.91 8.95 -1.02
N SER A 502 -2.42 9.11 -2.26
CA SER A 502 -2.02 10.41 -2.80
C SER A 502 -2.83 10.84 -4.02
N GLY A 503 -3.77 10.01 -4.47
CA GLY A 503 -4.68 10.35 -5.57
C GLY A 503 -5.68 11.44 -5.21
N ALA A 504 -6.10 12.20 -6.21
CA ALA A 504 -7.18 13.18 -6.07
C ALA A 504 -8.53 12.46 -6.20
N ASN A 505 -9.05 11.98 -5.09
CA ASN A 505 -10.29 11.21 -5.03
C ASN A 505 -11.53 12.10 -5.04
N THR A 506 -12.64 11.57 -5.58
CA THR A 506 -13.92 12.27 -5.70
C THR A 506 -15.11 11.43 -5.25
N TYR A 507 -14.88 10.21 -4.73
CA TYR A 507 -15.96 9.38 -4.20
C TYR A 507 -16.70 10.09 -3.06
N SER A 508 -18.02 9.85 -2.95
CA SER A 508 -18.87 10.56 -1.99
C SER A 508 -19.31 9.70 -0.79
N GLY A 509 -18.93 8.44 -0.77
CA GLY A 509 -19.27 7.53 0.32
C GLY A 509 -18.33 7.68 1.51
N LEU A 510 -18.74 7.07 2.64
CA LEU A 510 -18.00 7.10 3.91
C LEU A 510 -16.60 6.47 3.78
N THR A 511 -15.61 7.13 4.37
CA THR A 511 -14.28 6.57 4.59
C THR A 511 -14.16 6.01 6.00
N GLN A 512 -13.72 4.76 6.15
CA GLN A 512 -13.51 4.13 7.47
C GLN A 512 -12.07 3.67 7.64
N VAL A 513 -11.50 3.90 8.83
CA VAL A 513 -10.15 3.42 9.19
C VAL A 513 -10.25 2.59 10.45
N SER A 514 -9.88 1.32 10.38
CA SER A 514 -10.09 0.34 11.45
C SER A 514 -8.95 -0.67 11.55
N GLY A 515 -9.10 -1.69 12.41
CA GLY A 515 -8.16 -2.80 12.51
C GLY A 515 -6.76 -2.44 13.01
N GLY A 516 -6.58 -1.30 13.65
CA GLY A 516 -5.26 -0.82 14.06
C GLY A 516 -4.39 -0.31 12.93
N GLY A 517 -4.97 -0.09 11.75
CA GLY A 517 -4.29 0.38 10.55
C GLY A 517 -4.11 1.90 10.50
N VAL A 518 -3.33 2.30 9.52
CA VAL A 518 -3.10 3.71 9.22
C VAL A 518 -3.56 4.01 7.81
N LEU A 519 -4.43 5.01 7.65
CA LEU A 519 -4.69 5.66 6.38
C LEU A 519 -3.86 6.95 6.32
N SER A 520 -2.89 7.02 5.44
CA SER A 520 -2.00 8.17 5.28
C SER A 520 -2.32 8.88 3.98
N ILE A 521 -2.78 10.14 4.04
CA ILE A 521 -3.20 10.89 2.87
C ILE A 521 -2.21 11.99 2.51
N GLY A 522 -1.88 12.07 1.21
CA GLY A 522 -0.98 13.06 0.63
C GLY A 522 -1.65 13.94 -0.44
N SER A 523 -2.99 13.92 -0.51
CA SER A 523 -3.81 14.76 -1.38
C SER A 523 -4.90 15.46 -0.57
N SER A 524 -5.22 16.70 -0.90
CA SER A 524 -6.28 17.47 -0.25
C SER A 524 -7.67 16.85 -0.40
N SER A 525 -7.88 16.05 -1.43
CA SER A 525 -9.07 15.23 -1.64
C SER A 525 -8.80 13.72 -1.44
N GLY A 526 -7.77 13.37 -0.69
CA GLY A 526 -7.41 11.95 -0.43
C GLY A 526 -8.53 11.13 0.20
N LEU A 527 -9.46 11.79 0.91
CA LEU A 527 -10.63 11.19 1.55
C LEU A 527 -11.91 11.19 0.68
N GLY A 528 -11.82 11.63 -0.59
CA GLY A 528 -12.97 11.80 -1.46
C GLY A 528 -13.62 13.17 -1.33
N SER A 529 -14.95 13.23 -1.54
CA SER A 529 -15.76 14.43 -1.33
C SER A 529 -16.16 14.58 0.13
N VAL A 530 -16.48 15.78 0.54
CA VAL A 530 -16.87 16.10 1.94
C VAL A 530 -18.30 15.63 2.34
N SER A 531 -18.93 14.77 1.55
CA SER A 531 -20.36 14.45 1.68
C SER A 531 -20.69 13.53 2.85
N ALA A 532 -19.90 12.46 3.07
CA ALA A 532 -20.21 11.43 4.07
C ALA A 532 -19.25 11.42 5.27
N GLY A 533 -18.06 11.97 5.12
CA GLY A 533 -17.07 12.08 6.20
C GLY A 533 -16.16 10.87 6.34
N THR A 534 -15.35 10.93 7.39
CA THR A 534 -14.35 9.91 7.71
C THR A 534 -14.49 9.45 9.17
N GLU A 535 -14.42 8.14 9.41
CA GLU A 535 -14.45 7.54 10.75
C GLU A 535 -13.13 6.83 11.05
N VAL A 536 -12.53 7.14 12.18
CA VAL A 536 -11.31 6.49 12.67
C VAL A 536 -11.61 5.75 13.97
N SER A 537 -11.58 4.44 13.90
CA SER A 537 -11.84 3.55 15.03
C SER A 537 -10.68 3.57 16.04
N SER A 538 -10.97 3.14 17.27
CA SER A 538 -9.95 3.02 18.31
C SER A 538 -8.78 2.14 17.86
N GLY A 539 -7.57 2.62 18.11
CA GLY A 539 -6.32 1.96 17.70
C GLY A 539 -5.91 2.21 16.24
N ALA A 540 -6.76 2.82 15.42
CA ALA A 540 -6.43 3.22 14.05
C ALA A 540 -6.01 4.70 13.95
N SER A 541 -5.39 5.09 12.85
CA SER A 541 -4.90 6.47 12.65
C SER A 541 -5.19 6.98 11.24
N LEU A 542 -5.61 8.25 11.17
CA LEU A 542 -5.59 9.05 9.95
C LEU A 542 -4.35 9.95 9.99
N GLU A 543 -3.51 9.87 8.96
CA GLU A 543 -2.30 10.67 8.84
C GLU A 543 -2.37 11.62 7.65
N LEU A 544 -1.86 12.84 7.83
CA LEU A 544 -1.72 13.85 6.79
C LEU A 544 -0.24 14.14 6.55
N TYR A 545 0.16 14.27 5.28
CA TYR A 545 1.52 14.63 4.91
C TYR A 545 1.54 15.48 3.62
N GLY A 546 2.66 16.15 3.37
CA GLY A 546 2.92 16.79 2.07
C GLY A 546 2.38 18.19 1.86
N GLY A 547 1.83 18.85 2.90
CA GLY A 547 1.33 20.22 2.80
C GLY A 547 -0.06 20.30 2.18
N ILE A 548 -0.95 19.40 2.55
CA ILE A 548 -2.32 19.32 2.05
C ILE A 548 -3.30 20.16 2.87
N SER A 549 -4.40 20.54 2.21
CA SER A 549 -5.53 21.21 2.86
C SER A 549 -6.80 20.42 2.60
N VAL A 550 -7.23 19.63 3.58
CA VAL A 550 -8.47 18.88 3.53
C VAL A 550 -9.65 19.84 3.74
N GLY A 551 -10.67 19.73 2.90
CA GLY A 551 -11.87 20.56 2.97
C GLY A 551 -12.70 20.34 4.23
N ALA A 552 -13.97 20.76 4.20
CA ALA A 552 -14.87 20.63 5.36
C ALA A 552 -15.38 19.17 5.53
N GLU A 553 -14.49 18.21 5.47
CA GLU A 553 -14.74 16.76 5.66
C GLU A 553 -15.08 16.46 7.12
N PRO A 554 -16.29 15.99 7.46
CA PRO A 554 -16.61 15.58 8.82
C PRO A 554 -15.74 14.41 9.28
N LEU A 555 -15.22 14.47 10.49
CA LEU A 555 -14.30 13.45 11.01
C LEU A 555 -14.79 12.94 12.37
N SER A 556 -14.85 11.63 12.54
CA SER A 556 -15.13 10.99 13.83
C SER A 556 -13.87 10.25 14.30
N LEU A 557 -13.41 10.56 15.51
CA LEU A 557 -12.19 9.99 16.08
C LEU A 557 -12.47 9.23 17.36
N LEU A 558 -11.92 8.02 17.48
CA LEU A 558 -11.93 7.22 18.69
C LEU A 558 -10.52 6.78 19.10
N GLY A 559 -10.21 6.96 20.39
CA GLY A 559 -8.97 6.47 21.01
C GLY A 559 -7.71 7.26 20.63
N ILE A 560 -6.56 6.69 21.00
CA ILE A 560 -5.26 7.37 20.94
C ILE A 560 -4.47 7.06 19.65
N GLY A 561 -5.09 6.34 18.70
CA GLY A 561 -4.46 5.94 17.46
C GLY A 561 -3.56 4.71 17.61
N ARG A 562 -3.01 4.26 16.48
CA ARG A 562 -2.05 3.15 16.43
C ARG A 562 -0.84 3.47 17.31
N SER A 563 -0.47 2.53 18.19
CA SER A 563 0.71 2.70 19.07
C SER A 563 0.76 4.05 19.81
N SER A 564 -0.41 4.64 20.10
CA SER A 564 -0.54 5.94 20.79
C SER A 564 0.03 7.15 20.04
N ILE A 565 0.21 7.07 18.70
CA ILE A 565 0.79 8.15 17.89
C ILE A 565 -0.23 9.19 17.39
N GLY A 566 -1.51 9.01 17.71
CA GLY A 566 -2.61 9.91 17.38
C GLY A 566 -3.65 9.25 16.47
N ALA A 567 -4.93 9.41 16.79
CA ALA A 567 -6.03 9.03 15.91
C ALA A 567 -6.08 9.94 14.67
N LEU A 568 -5.78 11.23 14.85
CA LEU A 568 -5.41 12.17 13.79
C LEU A 568 -3.96 12.59 13.98
N ARG A 569 -3.17 12.49 12.92
CA ARG A 569 -1.75 12.80 12.97
C ARG A 569 -1.30 13.64 11.79
N ASN A 570 -0.65 14.74 12.04
CA ASN A 570 0.20 15.40 11.05
C ASN A 570 1.55 14.71 11.05
N LEU A 571 1.87 13.96 9.99
CA LEU A 571 3.15 13.26 9.86
C LEU A 571 4.26 14.26 9.53
N SER A 572 4.01 15.12 8.53
CA SER A 572 4.95 16.14 8.07
C SER A 572 4.29 17.18 7.18
N GLY A 573 4.91 18.35 7.03
CA GLY A 573 4.43 19.43 6.17
C GLY A 573 3.55 20.42 6.92
N VAL A 574 3.02 21.39 6.18
CA VAL A 574 2.08 22.40 6.66
C VAL A 574 0.70 21.99 6.17
N ASN A 575 -0.03 21.24 7.00
CA ASN A 575 -1.33 20.69 6.62
C ASN A 575 -2.47 21.44 7.31
N ALA A 576 -3.63 21.44 6.66
CA ALA A 576 -4.85 22.00 7.20
C ALA A 576 -6.01 21.00 7.12
N TYR A 577 -6.94 21.07 8.06
CA TYR A 577 -8.18 20.29 8.09
C TYR A 577 -9.33 21.22 8.47
N ALA A 578 -10.30 21.39 7.56
CA ALA A 578 -11.39 22.37 7.73
C ALA A 578 -12.70 21.74 8.21
N GLY A 579 -12.76 20.42 8.36
CA GLY A 579 -13.96 19.71 8.81
C GLY A 579 -14.13 19.74 10.32
N ALA A 580 -15.37 19.61 10.77
CA ALA A 580 -15.70 19.41 12.17
C ALA A 580 -15.30 18.00 12.63
N ILE A 581 -14.79 17.88 13.85
CA ILE A 581 -14.27 16.63 14.41
C ILE A 581 -15.08 16.23 15.61
N THR A 582 -15.78 15.12 15.51
CA THR A 582 -16.46 14.49 16.65
C THR A 582 -15.49 13.56 17.35
N VAL A 583 -15.36 13.68 18.66
CA VAL A 583 -14.40 12.91 19.45
C VAL A 583 -15.08 12.06 20.53
N GLY A 584 -14.64 10.81 20.63
CA GLY A 584 -14.95 9.98 21.80
C GLY A 584 -13.98 10.26 22.96
N SER A 585 -14.08 9.48 24.03
CA SER A 585 -13.18 9.64 25.18
C SER A 585 -11.74 9.19 24.84
N GLY A 586 -10.76 9.96 25.33
CA GLY A 586 -9.34 9.62 25.24
C GLY A 586 -8.75 9.75 23.82
N VAL A 587 -9.23 10.69 23.02
CA VAL A 587 -8.72 10.92 21.68
C VAL A 587 -7.38 11.66 21.71
N ARG A 588 -6.41 11.17 20.92
CA ARG A 588 -5.13 11.83 20.71
C ARG A 588 -5.04 12.45 19.32
N VAL A 589 -4.61 13.71 19.26
CA VAL A 589 -4.23 14.41 18.03
C VAL A 589 -2.76 14.82 18.12
N ASN A 590 -1.96 14.44 17.13
CA ASN A 590 -0.53 14.72 17.12
C ASN A 590 -0.11 15.57 15.90
N SER A 591 0.81 16.50 16.13
CA SER A 591 1.61 17.09 15.04
C SER A 591 3.07 16.72 15.24
N ASN A 592 3.58 15.79 14.38
CA ASN A 592 4.94 15.27 14.57
C ASN A 592 6.00 16.21 14.02
N ALA A 593 5.75 16.78 12.83
CA ALA A 593 6.66 17.73 12.19
C ALA A 593 5.87 18.72 11.33
N GLY A 594 6.36 19.97 11.23
CA GLY A 594 5.63 21.04 10.55
C GLY A 594 4.44 21.53 11.35
N SER A 595 3.30 21.75 10.73
CA SER A 595 2.11 22.24 11.42
C SER A 595 0.82 21.57 10.93
N LEU A 596 -0.13 21.43 11.84
CA LEU A 596 -1.52 21.07 11.55
C LEU A 596 -2.43 22.21 11.99
N SER A 597 -3.19 22.77 11.04
CA SER A 597 -4.19 23.79 11.32
C SER A 597 -5.59 23.21 11.22
N LEU A 598 -6.36 23.27 12.30
CA LEU A 598 -7.76 22.87 12.35
C LEU A 598 -8.63 24.13 12.30
N THR A 599 -9.37 24.30 11.19
CA THR A 599 -9.96 25.61 10.85
C THR A 599 -11.50 25.64 10.86
N ALA A 600 -12.16 24.53 11.22
CA ALA A 600 -13.62 24.52 11.38
C ALA A 600 -14.06 25.54 12.47
N ALA A 601 -15.20 26.15 12.31
CA ALA A 601 -15.74 27.05 13.32
C ALA A 601 -15.98 26.34 14.68
N SER A 602 -16.46 25.11 14.64
CA SER A 602 -16.47 24.15 15.77
C SER A 602 -15.52 23.01 15.40
N VAL A 603 -14.32 23.01 15.98
CA VAL A 603 -13.31 22.02 15.63
C VAL A 603 -13.55 20.70 16.31
N PHE A 604 -13.69 20.70 17.64
CA PHE A 604 -13.90 19.46 18.37
C PHE A 604 -15.25 19.48 19.11
N THR A 605 -16.01 18.40 18.93
CA THR A 605 -17.26 18.17 19.64
C THR A 605 -17.25 16.81 20.30
N GLY A 606 -17.49 16.73 21.61
CA GLY A 606 -17.54 15.49 22.35
C GLY A 606 -18.34 15.63 23.65
N SER A 607 -18.93 14.54 24.12
CA SER A 607 -19.67 14.50 25.39
C SER A 607 -18.75 13.94 26.47
N ASN A 608 -18.24 14.78 27.34
CA ASN A 608 -17.30 14.42 28.43
C ASN A 608 -16.03 13.71 27.90
N ALA A 609 -15.55 14.16 26.73
CA ALA A 609 -14.48 13.53 26.00
C ALA A 609 -13.14 14.21 26.30
N SER A 610 -12.24 13.53 26.99
CA SER A 610 -10.89 14.05 27.22
C SER A 610 -10.03 13.89 25.97
N MET A 611 -9.14 14.85 25.72
CA MET A 611 -8.24 14.90 24.58
C MET A 611 -6.78 15.00 24.97
N LEU A 612 -5.92 14.40 24.18
CA LEU A 612 -4.47 14.50 24.28
C LEU A 612 -3.92 15.16 23.01
N PHE A 613 -3.12 16.18 23.17
CA PHE A 613 -2.36 16.82 22.12
C PHE A 613 -0.88 16.49 22.28
N GLY A 614 -0.24 16.07 21.19
CA GLY A 614 1.14 15.62 21.22
C GLY A 614 1.92 15.94 19.97
N GLY A 615 3.14 15.37 19.91
CA GLY A 615 4.09 15.58 18.82
C GLY A 615 5.07 16.71 19.08
N ALA A 616 6.00 16.93 18.12
CA ALA A 616 7.04 17.94 18.19
C ALA A 616 6.75 19.15 17.28
N GLY A 617 5.72 19.06 16.43
CA GLY A 617 5.30 20.13 15.51
C GLY A 617 4.28 21.08 16.15
N ILE A 618 3.66 21.89 15.32
CA ILE A 618 2.65 22.85 15.75
C ILE A 618 1.26 22.28 15.48
N LEU A 619 0.37 22.34 16.45
CA LEU A 619 -1.07 22.10 16.31
C LEU A 619 -1.81 23.40 16.56
N SER A 620 -2.50 23.93 15.56
CA SER A 620 -3.31 25.15 15.70
C SER A 620 -4.79 24.80 15.65
N VAL A 621 -5.51 25.07 16.73
CA VAL A 621 -6.95 24.88 16.88
C VAL A 621 -7.62 26.25 16.76
N GLY A 622 -8.14 26.54 15.56
CA GLY A 622 -8.66 27.86 15.22
C GLY A 622 -10.10 28.11 15.61
N GLY A 623 -10.90 27.06 15.84
CA GLY A 623 -12.30 27.17 16.22
C GLY A 623 -12.61 26.54 17.59
N VAL A 624 -13.88 26.52 17.94
CA VAL A 624 -14.37 26.13 19.25
C VAL A 624 -14.10 24.66 19.57
N VAL A 625 -13.64 24.40 20.79
CA VAL A 625 -13.52 23.08 21.43
C VAL A 625 -14.64 22.91 22.42
N SER A 626 -15.52 21.92 22.21
CA SER A 626 -16.69 21.63 23.06
C SER A 626 -16.61 20.17 23.53
N LEU A 627 -16.12 19.93 24.73
CA LEU A 627 -15.87 18.60 25.28
C LEU A 627 -16.71 18.25 26.53
N GLY A 628 -17.65 19.12 26.92
CA GLY A 628 -18.37 18.93 28.19
C GLY A 628 -17.41 19.02 29.38
N SER A 629 -17.39 18.02 30.25
CA SER A 629 -16.44 17.93 31.39
C SER A 629 -15.09 17.30 31.01
N GLY A 630 -14.84 17.03 29.71
CA GLY A 630 -13.59 16.44 29.24
C GLY A 630 -12.36 17.36 29.44
N ALA A 631 -11.23 16.76 29.73
CA ALA A 631 -9.96 17.44 29.96
C ALA A 631 -9.14 17.56 28.67
N ILE A 632 -8.26 18.55 28.62
CA ILE A 632 -7.23 18.69 27.58
C ILE A 632 -5.86 18.47 28.21
N THR A 633 -5.07 17.58 27.67
CA THR A 633 -3.67 17.38 28.07
C THR A 633 -2.75 17.59 26.86
N HIS A 634 -1.80 18.47 26.99
CA HIS A 634 -0.68 18.58 26.06
C HIS A 634 0.56 17.95 26.67
N ASP A 635 0.99 16.82 26.10
CA ASP A 635 2.15 16.03 26.58
C ASP A 635 3.30 15.92 25.55
N GLY A 636 3.14 16.58 24.40
CA GLY A 636 4.18 16.67 23.37
C GLY A 636 5.29 17.65 23.70
N THR A 637 6.26 17.73 22.80
CA THR A 637 7.35 18.72 22.88
C THR A 637 7.14 19.93 21.97
N GLY A 638 6.11 19.85 21.11
CA GLY A 638 5.74 20.93 20.19
C GLY A 638 4.85 21.99 20.82
N SER A 639 4.19 22.75 19.97
CA SER A 639 3.30 23.84 20.40
C SER A 639 1.84 23.56 20.01
N VAL A 640 0.94 23.80 20.95
CA VAL A 640 -0.51 23.77 20.71
C VAL A 640 -1.04 25.18 20.84
N TYR A 641 -1.83 25.65 19.87
CA TYR A 641 -2.45 26.99 19.89
C TYR A 641 -3.95 26.84 20.00
N LEU A 642 -4.56 27.39 21.04
CA LEU A 642 -6.00 27.51 21.23
C LEU A 642 -6.39 28.99 20.96
N LEU A 643 -7.09 29.20 19.83
CA LEU A 643 -7.30 30.54 19.29
C LEU A 643 -8.75 31.04 19.40
N ALA A 644 -9.67 30.19 19.85
CA ALA A 644 -11.09 30.49 20.00
C ALA A 644 -11.54 30.37 21.45
N ASP A 645 -12.67 30.96 21.79
CA ASP A 645 -13.32 30.76 23.10
C ASP A 645 -13.93 29.36 23.14
N ASN A 646 -13.48 28.54 24.06
CA ASN A 646 -13.84 27.12 24.21
C ASN A 646 -14.91 26.93 25.29
N VAL A 647 -15.63 25.80 25.22
CA VAL A 647 -16.77 25.50 26.12
C VAL A 647 -16.62 24.16 26.83
N TYR A 648 -15.42 23.74 27.14
CA TYR A 648 -15.17 22.59 28.03
C TYR A 648 -14.94 23.04 29.48
N SER A 649 -15.17 22.13 30.42
CA SER A 649 -15.04 22.43 31.89
C SER A 649 -14.01 21.54 32.59
N GLY A 650 -13.34 20.63 31.85
CA GLY A 650 -12.29 19.79 32.42
C GLY A 650 -10.95 20.49 32.55
N LEU A 651 -10.04 19.86 33.29
CA LEU A 651 -8.67 20.36 33.51
C LEU A 651 -7.90 20.56 32.21
N THR A 652 -7.22 21.69 32.06
CA THR A 652 -6.21 21.88 31.02
C THR A 652 -4.82 21.63 31.59
N ARG A 653 -4.11 20.63 31.06
CA ARG A 653 -2.77 20.25 31.53
C ARG A 653 -1.71 20.41 30.48
N VAL A 654 -0.59 21.03 30.83
CA VAL A 654 0.62 21.14 30.01
C VAL A 654 1.75 20.42 30.71
N SER A 655 2.27 19.37 30.08
CA SER A 655 3.33 18.55 30.63
C SER A 655 4.44 18.32 29.61
N GLY A 656 5.46 17.58 29.98
CA GLY A 656 6.62 17.38 29.11
C GLY A 656 7.39 18.68 28.86
N ASN A 657 7.81 18.91 27.61
CA ASN A 657 8.52 20.13 27.18
C ASN A 657 7.67 20.97 26.20
N GLY A 658 6.36 20.75 26.20
CA GLY A 658 5.44 21.38 25.25
C GLY A 658 5.00 22.77 25.63
N THR A 659 4.51 23.53 24.66
CA THR A 659 3.96 24.87 24.83
C THR A 659 2.48 24.89 24.50
N LEU A 660 1.65 25.36 25.42
CA LEU A 660 0.26 25.69 25.14
C LEU A 660 0.15 27.21 24.99
N ARG A 661 -0.20 27.70 23.82
CA ARG A 661 -0.43 29.11 23.53
C ARG A 661 -1.91 29.42 23.46
N VAL A 662 -2.32 30.44 24.17
CA VAL A 662 -3.69 30.90 24.33
C VAL A 662 -3.84 32.24 23.63
N GLY A 663 -4.72 32.33 22.65
CA GLY A 663 -4.94 33.53 21.83
C GLY A 663 -6.34 34.14 21.95
N SER A 664 -7.20 33.60 22.83
CA SER A 664 -8.51 34.17 23.17
C SER A 664 -8.74 34.13 24.66
N SER A 665 -9.54 35.04 25.18
CA SER A 665 -9.83 35.16 26.60
C SER A 665 -10.54 33.94 27.20
N GLY A 666 -11.41 33.28 26.43
CA GLY A 666 -12.13 32.06 26.82
C GLY A 666 -11.47 30.75 26.28
N ALA A 667 -10.25 30.81 25.79
CA ALA A 667 -9.66 29.63 25.14
C ALA A 667 -9.38 28.44 26.06
N LEU A 668 -9.31 28.66 27.35
CA LEU A 668 -9.12 27.61 28.38
C LEU A 668 -10.46 26.99 28.87
N GLY A 669 -11.57 27.37 28.25
CA GLY A 669 -12.90 26.89 28.61
C GLY A 669 -13.47 27.56 29.83
N SER A 670 -14.23 26.85 30.67
CA SER A 670 -14.76 27.38 31.93
C SER A 670 -13.70 27.25 33.03
N ASN A 671 -13.74 28.16 33.98
CA ASN A 671 -12.79 28.23 35.09
C ASN A 671 -13.02 27.21 36.23
N SER A 672 -13.82 26.15 36.01
CA SER A 672 -14.20 25.19 37.03
C SER A 672 -13.12 24.22 37.47
N SER A 673 -12.18 23.85 36.57
CA SER A 673 -11.12 22.86 36.85
C SER A 673 -9.70 23.41 36.80
N GLY A 674 -9.53 24.57 36.21
CA GLY A 674 -8.24 25.28 36.13
C GLY A 674 -7.24 24.72 35.12
N VAL A 675 -6.02 25.25 35.22
CA VAL A 675 -4.87 24.88 34.39
C VAL A 675 -3.76 24.31 35.25
N GLU A 676 -3.07 23.30 34.78
CA GLU A 676 -1.88 22.74 35.42
C GLU A 676 -0.69 22.77 34.46
N VAL A 677 0.41 23.39 34.84
CA VAL A 677 1.67 23.43 34.11
C VAL A 677 2.76 22.81 34.97
N ILE A 678 3.36 21.73 34.48
CA ILE A 678 4.35 20.95 35.22
C ILE A 678 5.61 20.67 34.39
N GLY A 679 6.70 20.48 35.10
CA GLY A 679 7.99 20.14 34.49
C GLY A 679 8.56 21.30 33.68
N SER A 680 8.82 21.03 32.39
CA SER A 680 9.28 22.07 31.45
C SER A 680 8.15 22.59 30.55
N GLY A 681 6.89 22.28 30.85
CA GLY A 681 5.74 22.80 30.14
C GLY A 681 5.66 24.34 30.21
N VAL A 682 5.06 24.93 29.19
CA VAL A 682 4.89 26.39 29.09
C VAL A 682 3.43 26.73 28.77
N LEU A 683 2.83 27.61 29.55
CA LEU A 683 1.58 28.30 29.20
C LEU A 683 1.92 29.70 28.66
N GLU A 684 1.45 30.02 27.48
CA GLU A 684 1.68 31.30 26.81
C GLU A 684 0.38 32.07 26.56
N LEU A 685 0.36 33.34 26.86
CA LEU A 685 -0.70 34.27 26.47
C LEU A 685 -0.22 35.18 25.33
N VAL A 686 -1.10 35.47 24.37
CA VAL A 686 -0.78 36.33 23.23
C VAL A 686 -1.98 37.19 22.83
N GLY A 687 -1.71 38.44 22.38
CA GLY A 687 -2.72 39.28 21.73
C GLY A 687 -3.46 40.24 22.63
N GLY A 688 -3.06 40.47 23.88
CA GLY A 688 -3.72 41.40 24.80
C GLY A 688 -5.04 40.85 25.38
N ILE A 689 -5.07 39.55 25.66
CA ILE A 689 -6.25 38.86 26.22
C ILE A 689 -6.37 39.01 27.74
N SER A 690 -7.61 38.82 28.23
CA SER A 690 -7.88 38.80 29.67
C SER A 690 -8.52 37.47 30.06
N VAL A 691 -7.73 36.59 30.69
CA VAL A 691 -8.21 35.30 31.21
C VAL A 691 -8.79 35.52 32.61
N LEU A 692 -10.09 35.30 32.77
CA LEU A 692 -10.82 35.68 33.96
C LEU A 692 -11.10 34.46 34.83
N GLY A 693 -10.68 34.55 36.12
CA GLY A 693 -11.02 33.58 37.17
C GLY A 693 -10.42 32.18 37.01
N GLU A 694 -9.57 31.96 36.04
CA GLU A 694 -8.95 30.66 35.77
C GLU A 694 -7.84 30.38 36.79
N SER A 695 -7.92 29.30 37.58
CA SER A 695 -6.85 28.91 38.50
C SER A 695 -5.67 28.25 37.76
N LEU A 696 -4.44 28.56 38.19
CA LEU A 696 -3.24 27.98 37.60
C LEU A 696 -2.40 27.28 38.67
N SER A 697 -2.18 25.99 38.53
CA SER A 697 -1.15 25.23 39.24
C SER A 697 0.13 25.26 38.42
N LEU A 698 1.22 25.81 38.99
CA LEU A 698 2.43 26.07 38.27
C LEU A 698 3.66 25.47 38.95
N ALA A 699 4.44 24.68 38.23
CA ALA A 699 5.76 24.23 38.63
C ALA A 699 6.69 24.21 37.42
N GLY A 700 7.94 24.61 37.68
CA GLY A 700 9.00 24.60 36.62
C GLY A 700 9.24 25.96 35.98
N TYR A 701 10.36 26.04 35.31
CA TYR A 701 10.84 27.29 34.68
C TYR A 701 10.53 27.39 33.19
N GLY A 702 9.79 26.40 32.66
CA GLY A 702 9.47 26.30 31.25
C GLY A 702 10.63 25.81 30.37
N ASN A 703 10.27 25.42 29.15
CA ASN A 703 11.25 25.02 28.14
C ASN A 703 12.08 26.24 27.70
N GLY A 704 13.42 26.13 27.72
CA GLY A 704 14.33 27.24 27.38
C GLY A 704 14.50 28.28 28.47
N VAL A 705 14.02 28.01 29.70
CA VAL A 705 14.20 28.93 30.87
C VAL A 705 13.61 30.32 30.61
N VAL A 706 12.37 30.38 30.15
CA VAL A 706 11.67 31.62 29.75
C VAL A 706 10.44 31.90 30.60
N GLY A 707 10.19 31.07 31.59
CA GLY A 707 9.01 31.06 32.44
C GLY A 707 8.01 29.96 32.04
N GLY A 708 7.55 29.16 33.03
CA GLY A 708 6.50 28.15 32.83
C GLY A 708 5.14 28.78 32.52
N PHE A 709 4.93 30.03 32.93
CA PHE A 709 3.81 30.85 32.50
C PHE A 709 4.32 32.18 31.99
N ARG A 710 3.95 32.56 30.75
CA ARG A 710 4.47 33.79 30.16
C ARG A 710 3.53 34.51 29.23
N ASN A 711 3.71 35.80 29.15
CA ASN A 711 3.23 36.66 28.09
C ASN A 711 4.15 36.56 26.85
N VAL A 712 3.62 36.35 25.66
CA VAL A 712 4.40 36.40 24.40
C VAL A 712 4.35 37.80 23.82
N SER A 713 3.17 38.39 23.72
CA SER A 713 2.97 39.74 23.16
C SER A 713 1.65 40.34 23.63
N GLY A 714 1.61 41.68 23.63
CA GLY A 714 0.45 42.45 24.10
C GLY A 714 0.44 42.59 25.62
N ASN A 715 -0.57 43.25 26.14
CA ASN A 715 -0.79 43.39 27.57
C ASN A 715 -1.86 42.38 27.99
N ASN A 716 -1.42 41.23 28.51
CA ASN A 716 -2.34 40.15 28.90
C ASN A 716 -2.61 40.18 30.40
N VAL A 717 -3.82 39.80 30.76
CA VAL A 717 -4.27 39.81 32.16
C VAL A 717 -4.64 38.40 32.57
N TRP A 718 -4.24 37.99 33.79
CA TRP A 718 -4.65 36.77 34.43
C TRP A 718 -5.28 37.11 35.78
N SER A 719 -6.58 36.84 35.90
CA SER A 719 -7.31 37.26 37.13
C SER A 719 -7.54 36.10 38.11
N GLY A 720 -7.20 34.89 37.78
CA GLY A 720 -7.26 33.75 38.66
C GLY A 720 -6.04 33.63 39.55
N THR A 721 -6.14 32.81 40.61
CA THR A 721 -5.03 32.55 41.51
C THR A 721 -4.00 31.62 40.87
N VAL A 722 -2.72 31.98 41.00
CA VAL A 722 -1.59 31.10 40.63
C VAL A 722 -1.12 30.37 41.89
N SER A 723 -1.15 29.06 41.93
CA SER A 723 -0.66 28.21 43.01
C SER A 723 0.68 27.59 42.62
N LEU A 724 1.76 27.91 43.32
CA LEU A 724 3.06 27.30 43.10
C LEU A 724 3.07 25.89 43.72
N THR A 725 3.21 24.87 42.86
CA THR A 725 3.35 23.45 43.27
C THR A 725 4.79 22.96 43.21
N GLY A 726 5.71 23.84 42.83
CA GLY A 726 7.14 23.72 42.81
C GLY A 726 7.75 25.09 42.55
N ASN A 727 9.08 25.21 42.57
CA ASN A 727 9.74 26.42 42.08
C ASN A 727 9.32 26.69 40.64
N ALA A 728 8.95 27.95 40.34
CA ALA A 728 8.33 28.26 39.06
C ALA A 728 8.88 29.55 38.43
N GLY A 729 8.58 29.73 37.15
CA GLY A 729 8.99 30.92 36.41
C GLY A 729 7.80 31.64 35.77
N LEU A 730 7.77 32.96 35.91
CA LEU A 730 6.89 33.84 35.13
C LEU A 730 7.72 34.57 34.08
N GLY A 731 7.17 34.80 32.88
CA GLY A 731 7.91 35.48 31.83
C GLY A 731 7.10 36.52 31.05
N SER A 732 7.80 37.42 30.38
CA SER A 732 7.19 38.33 29.42
C SER A 732 8.13 38.57 28.23
N GLY A 733 7.65 38.24 27.02
CA GLY A 733 8.39 38.46 25.77
C GLY A 733 8.23 39.89 25.27
N SER A 734 7.01 40.38 25.13
CA SER A 734 6.72 41.74 24.67
C SER A 734 5.46 42.24 25.32
N GLY A 735 5.48 43.46 25.88
CA GLY A 735 4.36 43.99 26.65
C GLY A 735 4.33 43.49 28.09
N LYS A 736 3.15 43.29 28.67
CA LYS A 736 2.99 43.06 30.09
C LYS A 736 2.13 41.84 30.42
N LEU A 737 2.55 41.05 31.39
CA LEU A 737 1.73 40.03 32.05
C LEU A 737 1.25 40.59 33.40
N SER A 738 -0.04 40.94 33.55
CA SER A 738 -0.62 41.42 34.80
C SER A 738 -1.34 40.29 35.53
N LEU A 739 -0.94 40.02 36.76
CA LEU A 739 -1.60 39.07 37.66
C LEU A 739 -2.51 39.86 38.62
N THR A 740 -3.84 39.76 38.43
CA THR A 740 -4.85 40.57 39.14
C THR A 740 -5.69 39.72 40.10
N GLY A 741 -5.42 38.43 40.27
CA GLY A 741 -6.14 37.56 41.19
C GLY A 741 -6.09 38.03 42.66
N SER A 742 -6.98 37.51 43.47
CA SER A 742 -6.99 37.80 44.90
C SER A 742 -7.04 36.47 45.70
N PRO A 743 -5.88 35.91 46.12
CA PRO A 743 -4.52 36.42 45.83
C PRO A 743 -4.12 36.18 44.39
N ALA A 744 -3.16 36.97 43.87
CA ALA A 744 -2.56 36.71 42.55
C ALA A 744 -1.71 35.42 42.57
N ILE A 745 -0.91 35.23 43.63
CA ILE A 745 -0.18 33.98 43.85
C ILE A 745 -0.49 33.47 45.28
N ALA A 746 -0.90 32.22 45.37
CA ALA A 746 -1.27 31.58 46.65
C ALA A 746 -0.04 31.36 47.56
N ALA A 747 -0.33 31.21 48.85
CA ALA A 747 0.72 30.93 49.83
C ALA A 747 1.42 29.60 49.53
N SER A 748 2.74 29.64 49.50
CA SER A 748 3.62 28.46 49.32
C SER A 748 5.03 28.77 49.83
N SER A 749 5.86 27.76 49.99
CA SER A 749 7.29 27.92 50.29
C SER A 749 8.20 27.88 49.07
N PHE A 750 7.60 27.72 47.86
CA PHE A 750 8.36 27.66 46.61
C PHE A 750 8.77 29.03 46.12
N GLY A 751 9.90 29.06 45.36
CA GLY A 751 10.46 30.30 44.82
C GLY A 751 9.89 30.63 43.45
N LEU A 752 10.01 31.90 43.09
CA LEU A 752 9.53 32.43 41.82
C LEU A 752 10.70 33.09 41.05
N ARG A 753 10.84 32.76 39.78
CA ARG A 753 11.77 33.43 38.86
C ARG A 753 11.03 34.32 37.86
N ILE A 754 11.54 35.49 37.65
CA ILE A 754 11.03 36.44 36.65
C ILE A 754 11.95 36.48 35.45
N TYR A 755 11.38 36.28 34.28
CA TYR A 755 12.07 36.34 32.99
C TYR A 755 11.43 37.41 32.10
N GLY A 756 12.21 38.09 31.27
CA GLY A 756 11.67 39.03 30.33
C GLY A 756 12.70 39.58 29.38
N VAL A 757 12.27 40.18 28.28
CA VAL A 757 13.12 40.98 27.42
C VAL A 757 13.10 42.44 27.88
N VAL A 758 14.05 43.25 27.42
CA VAL A 758 14.07 44.69 27.73
C VAL A 758 12.76 45.34 27.30
N GLY A 759 12.13 46.07 28.20
CA GLY A 759 10.86 46.73 27.96
C GLY A 759 9.60 45.87 28.23
N SER A 760 9.78 44.59 28.57
CA SER A 760 8.69 43.73 28.99
C SER A 760 8.59 43.61 30.51
N SER A 761 7.41 43.26 31.03
CA SER A 761 7.21 43.17 32.47
C SER A 761 6.19 42.09 32.87
N VAL A 762 6.38 41.60 34.10
CA VAL A 762 5.38 40.91 34.90
C VAL A 762 4.91 41.86 35.96
N GLU A 763 3.60 42.07 36.13
CA GLU A 763 3.01 42.99 37.08
C GLU A 763 2.18 42.22 38.14
N LEU A 764 2.46 42.44 39.41
CA LEU A 764 1.66 41.92 40.51
C LEU A 764 0.68 43.03 40.96
N VAL A 765 -0.59 42.89 40.55
CA VAL A 765 -1.68 43.75 41.00
C VAL A 765 -2.32 43.17 42.26
N GLY A 766 -2.59 41.87 42.28
CA GLY A 766 -3.02 41.16 43.48
C GLY A 766 -1.82 40.71 44.32
N GLU A 767 -2.10 40.31 45.56
CA GLU A 767 -1.09 39.86 46.51
C GLU A 767 -0.45 38.55 46.12
N ALA A 768 0.86 38.44 46.25
CA ALA A 768 1.62 37.22 46.10
C ALA A 768 2.09 36.72 47.49
N LEU A 769 1.45 35.70 47.99
CA LEU A 769 1.58 35.20 49.36
C LEU A 769 2.68 34.14 49.54
N TYR A 770 3.43 33.79 48.48
CA TYR A 770 4.53 32.81 48.55
C TYR A 770 5.70 33.38 49.35
N THR A 771 6.35 32.53 50.15
CA THR A 771 7.48 32.93 51.05
C THR A 771 8.83 32.48 50.49
N GLY A 772 8.85 31.71 49.43
CA GLY A 772 10.10 31.34 48.74
C GLY A 772 10.80 32.54 48.10
N GLN A 773 11.99 32.33 47.57
CA GLN A 773 12.79 33.42 46.98
C GLN A 773 12.19 33.94 45.67
N THR A 774 12.14 35.24 45.50
CA THR A 774 11.88 35.94 44.23
C THR A 774 13.20 36.22 43.53
N GLU A 775 13.48 35.58 42.42
CA GLU A 775 14.67 35.75 41.60
C GLU A 775 14.35 36.56 40.33
N LEU A 776 14.98 37.69 40.15
CA LEU A 776 14.85 38.56 38.99
C LEU A 776 15.95 38.22 37.98
N VAL A 777 15.67 37.36 36.97
CA VAL A 777 16.70 36.90 36.03
C VAL A 777 16.85 37.88 34.86
N SER A 778 15.73 38.40 34.36
CA SER A 778 15.73 39.40 33.28
C SER A 778 14.33 40.04 33.18
N GLY A 779 14.24 41.16 32.42
CA GLY A 779 13.00 41.94 32.32
C GLY A 779 12.66 42.67 33.62
N SER A 780 11.38 43.01 33.80
CA SER A 780 10.93 43.79 34.94
C SER A 780 9.82 43.09 35.72
N LEU A 781 9.92 43.07 37.06
CA LEU A 781 8.80 42.83 37.96
C LEU A 781 8.25 44.18 38.42
N LEU A 782 6.96 44.45 38.21
CA LEU A 782 6.26 45.67 38.56
C LEU A 782 5.32 45.40 39.72
N LEU A 783 5.30 46.32 40.68
CA LEU A 783 4.23 46.35 41.69
C LEU A 783 3.04 47.15 41.14
N GLY A 784 1.86 46.61 41.30
CA GLY A 784 0.59 47.23 40.88
C GLY A 784 -0.23 47.81 42.02
N ALA A 785 0.25 47.63 43.26
CA ALA A 785 -0.29 48.21 44.51
C ALA A 785 0.74 48.03 45.63
N ASP A 786 0.43 48.53 46.82
CA ASP A 786 1.25 48.35 48.00
C ASP A 786 1.28 46.90 48.50
N GLU A 787 2.43 46.44 49.04
CA GLU A 787 2.64 45.12 49.66
C GLU A 787 2.16 43.97 48.74
N ARG A 788 2.76 43.86 47.56
CA ARG A 788 2.38 42.79 46.55
C ARG A 788 3.20 41.53 46.71
N ILE A 789 4.36 41.61 47.33
CA ILE A 789 5.27 40.45 47.54
C ILE A 789 5.25 40.14 49.07
N ALA A 790 5.13 38.87 49.43
CA ALA A 790 5.14 38.51 50.86
C ALA A 790 6.42 38.98 51.53
N ASN A 791 6.28 39.62 52.69
CA ASN A 791 7.42 40.25 53.44
C ASN A 791 8.55 39.22 53.76
N ALA A 792 8.23 37.92 53.83
CA ALA A 792 9.21 36.88 54.07
C ALA A 792 9.95 36.44 52.81
N SER A 793 9.49 36.83 51.59
CA SER A 793 10.14 36.47 50.36
C SER A 793 11.42 37.24 50.12
N SER A 794 12.57 36.58 50.11
CA SER A 794 13.86 37.22 49.73
C SER A 794 13.86 37.59 48.27
N VAL A 795 14.52 38.70 47.90
CA VAL A 795 14.65 39.13 46.51
C VAL A 795 16.08 38.99 46.04
N MET A 796 16.29 38.15 45.05
CA MET A 796 17.57 37.93 44.41
C MET A 796 17.62 38.65 43.05
N PHE A 797 18.49 39.60 42.91
CA PHE A 797 18.76 40.30 41.67
C PHE A 797 19.83 39.57 40.87
N ASN A 798 19.43 38.98 39.72
CA ASN A 798 20.27 38.18 38.86
C ASN A 798 20.15 38.64 37.38
N GLY A 799 20.07 39.98 37.18
CA GLY A 799 20.02 40.58 35.85
C GLY A 799 18.69 41.32 35.53
N GLY A 800 17.69 41.21 36.37
CA GLY A 800 16.38 41.82 36.16
C GLY A 800 16.19 43.16 36.86
N ASN A 801 15.00 43.72 36.73
CA ASN A 801 14.55 44.98 37.33
C ASN A 801 13.36 44.75 38.30
N LEU A 802 13.38 45.37 39.48
CA LEU A 802 12.21 45.52 40.30
C LEU A 802 11.71 46.96 40.19
N SER A 803 10.48 47.16 39.76
CA SER A 803 9.86 48.49 39.75
C SER A 803 8.79 48.60 40.85
N THR A 804 8.98 49.59 41.76
CA THR A 804 7.97 49.89 42.73
C THR A 804 6.74 50.55 42.08
N SER A 805 6.88 51.15 40.91
CA SER A 805 5.79 51.91 40.24
C SER A 805 5.15 52.99 41.13
N GLY A 806 5.80 53.39 42.22
CA GLY A 806 5.27 54.35 43.23
C GLY A 806 4.58 53.75 44.42
N TYR A 807 4.61 52.40 44.56
CA TYR A 807 3.99 51.69 45.67
C TYR A 807 5.01 51.30 46.76
N THR A 808 4.54 51.24 48.03
CA THR A 808 5.34 50.77 49.14
C THR A 808 5.38 49.25 49.18
N GLU A 809 6.61 48.70 49.41
CA GLU A 809 6.82 47.27 49.47
C GLU A 809 7.84 46.93 50.60
N THR A 810 7.51 45.84 51.32
CA THR A 810 8.39 45.25 52.33
C THR A 810 8.70 43.80 51.86
N VAL A 811 9.97 43.43 51.75
CA VAL A 811 10.38 42.11 51.32
C VAL A 811 11.48 41.54 52.22
N GLY A 812 11.80 40.29 52.07
CA GLY A 812 12.85 39.62 52.81
C GLY A 812 14.27 40.13 52.46
N GLU A 813 15.21 39.27 52.46
CA GLU A 813 16.65 39.56 52.22
C GLU A 813 16.91 40.05 50.78
N LEU A 814 17.81 41.05 50.64
CA LEU A 814 18.34 41.52 49.36
C LEU A 814 19.63 40.75 49.02
N SER A 815 19.63 40.06 47.90
CA SER A 815 20.84 39.44 47.36
C SER A 815 21.10 39.91 45.91
N LEU A 816 22.39 40.06 45.50
CA LEU A 816 22.80 40.57 44.19
C LEU A 816 23.83 39.64 43.54
N TYR A 817 23.47 38.99 42.42
CA TYR A 817 24.28 38.03 41.69
C TYR A 817 24.70 38.53 40.28
N ALA A 818 23.89 39.41 39.68
CA ALA A 818 24.22 40.02 38.41
C ALA A 818 23.85 41.51 38.39
N ALA A 819 24.41 42.28 37.47
CA ALA A 819 24.07 43.68 37.29
C ALA A 819 22.57 43.83 37.06
N SER A 820 21.90 44.58 37.93
CA SER A 820 20.45 44.66 38.01
C SER A 820 19.97 46.06 38.32
N SER A 821 18.66 46.28 38.36
CA SER A 821 18.13 47.60 38.69
C SER A 821 16.92 47.56 39.58
N ILE A 822 16.72 48.65 40.32
CA ILE A 822 15.48 49.02 40.95
C ILE A 822 14.97 50.29 40.26
N SER A 823 13.69 50.32 39.92
CA SER A 823 13.06 51.51 39.33
C SER A 823 12.00 52.02 40.28
N LEU A 824 12.26 53.19 40.87
CA LEU A 824 11.34 53.90 41.78
C LEU A 824 10.29 54.65 40.95
N GLY A 825 9.05 54.57 41.35
CA GLY A 825 7.95 55.35 40.74
C GLY A 825 7.91 56.78 41.31
N SER A 826 6.89 57.50 40.89
CA SER A 826 6.60 58.85 41.46
C SER A 826 5.77 58.70 42.75
N GLY A 827 5.83 59.76 43.62
CA GLY A 827 5.07 59.79 44.87
C GLY A 827 5.86 59.26 46.07
N VAL A 828 5.33 59.49 47.24
CA VAL A 828 5.94 59.06 48.51
C VAL A 828 5.69 57.61 48.75
N HIS A 829 6.72 56.78 48.67
CA HIS A 829 6.69 55.32 48.84
C HIS A 829 8.07 54.80 49.36
N SER A 830 8.09 53.53 49.79
CA SER A 830 9.35 52.93 50.20
C SER A 830 9.46 51.48 49.79
N LEU A 831 10.64 51.04 49.41
CA LEU A 831 11.03 49.63 49.22
C LEU A 831 11.96 49.23 50.39
N ARG A 832 11.51 48.29 51.24
CA ARG A 832 12.22 47.82 52.42
C ARG A 832 12.65 46.38 52.29
N PHE A 833 13.95 46.13 52.33
CA PHE A 833 14.53 44.82 52.51
C PHE A 833 14.82 44.54 53.94
N SER A 834 14.42 43.37 54.48
CA SER A 834 14.61 43.03 55.89
C SER A 834 16.10 42.89 56.28
N SER A 835 16.93 42.48 55.41
CA SER A 835 18.37 42.28 55.61
C SER A 835 19.14 42.27 54.29
N ALA A 836 20.45 42.20 54.37
CA ALA A 836 21.35 42.01 53.25
C ALA A 836 21.90 40.60 53.22
N GLY A 837 21.78 39.90 52.07
CA GLY A 837 22.32 38.59 51.80
C GLY A 837 23.64 38.60 51.02
N VAL A 838 23.74 37.76 50.03
CA VAL A 838 24.96 37.60 49.19
C VAL A 838 25.04 38.71 48.14
N TYR A 839 26.24 39.24 47.93
CA TYR A 839 26.56 40.23 46.90
C TYR A 839 27.81 39.78 46.12
N ASP A 840 27.69 39.59 44.81
CA ASP A 840 28.72 39.08 43.95
C ASP A 840 29.36 40.20 43.12
N PHE A 841 29.85 41.23 43.74
CA PHE A 841 30.60 42.36 43.12
C PHE A 841 29.98 42.92 41.83
N LYS A 842 28.63 42.95 41.77
CA LYS A 842 27.85 43.48 40.66
C LYS A 842 27.21 44.82 40.98
N LEU A 843 26.76 45.54 39.98
CA LEU A 843 26.15 46.84 40.11
C LEU A 843 24.66 46.72 40.29
N LEU A 844 24.10 47.30 41.35
CA LEU A 844 22.67 47.54 41.49
C LEU A 844 22.38 48.99 41.19
N THR A 845 21.66 49.26 40.14
CA THR A 845 21.30 50.62 39.72
C THR A 845 19.93 51.00 40.28
N ILE A 846 19.80 52.10 41.02
CA ILE A 846 18.54 52.59 41.58
C ILE A 846 18.12 53.81 40.73
N ASN A 847 17.09 53.63 39.91
CA ASN A 847 16.57 54.61 38.97
C ASN A 847 15.38 55.37 39.57
N GLY A 848 15.26 56.69 39.22
CA GLY A 848 14.11 57.48 39.66
C GLY A 848 14.22 58.01 41.08
N TRP A 849 15.34 57.90 41.71
CA TRP A 849 15.62 58.48 43.02
C TRP A 849 15.58 60.03 42.93
N GLN A 850 14.91 60.70 43.91
CA GLN A 850 14.70 62.16 43.91
C GLN A 850 15.42 62.86 45.04
N GLY A 851 16.51 62.35 45.46
CA GLY A 851 17.41 63.02 46.43
C GLY A 851 18.39 63.95 45.73
N VAL A 852 19.16 64.65 46.50
CA VAL A 852 20.22 65.62 46.06
C VAL A 852 21.58 64.93 46.11
N TYR A 853 22.26 64.80 44.98
CA TYR A 853 23.58 64.19 44.94
C TYR A 853 24.61 65.07 45.68
N GLY A 854 25.55 64.46 46.37
CA GLY A 854 26.67 65.10 47.03
C GLY A 854 26.29 65.79 48.40
N THR A 855 25.11 65.61 48.90
CA THR A 855 24.72 66.03 50.21
C THR A 855 24.64 64.84 51.18
N PRO A 856 25.64 64.53 52.00
CA PRO A 856 25.64 63.40 52.91
C PRO A 856 24.39 63.41 53.81
N GLY A 857 23.69 62.28 53.88
CA GLY A 857 22.49 62.18 54.72
C GLY A 857 21.19 62.74 54.09
N SER A 858 21.20 63.17 52.82
CA SER A 858 20.00 63.63 52.13
C SER A 858 19.13 62.46 51.71
N SER A 859 17.96 62.41 52.21
CA SER A 859 16.89 61.46 51.86
C SER A 859 16.20 61.86 50.57
N GLY A 860 15.77 60.86 49.73
CA GLY A 860 14.90 61.06 48.56
C GLY A 860 13.56 61.68 48.95
N THR A 861 12.97 62.52 48.07
CA THR A 861 11.70 63.19 48.34
C THR A 861 10.50 62.38 47.88
N ALA A 862 10.72 61.33 47.14
CA ALA A 862 9.67 60.43 46.67
C ALA A 862 9.94 58.94 47.04
N GLY A 863 10.45 58.08 46.15
CA GLY A 863 10.78 56.70 46.46
C GLY A 863 12.02 56.54 47.33
N LYS A 864 11.96 55.72 48.33
CA LYS A 864 13.07 55.43 49.27
C LYS A 864 13.37 53.93 49.29
N VAL A 865 14.64 53.58 49.44
CA VAL A 865 15.08 52.16 49.53
C VAL A 865 15.74 51.95 50.88
N TYR A 866 15.33 50.93 51.62
CA TYR A 866 15.88 50.58 52.94
C TYR A 866 16.46 49.16 52.89
N VAL A 867 17.57 48.90 53.56
CA VAL A 867 18.13 47.58 53.82
C VAL A 867 18.42 47.45 55.30
N GLY A 868 17.64 46.59 55.98
CA GLY A 868 17.65 46.49 57.44
C GLY A 868 17.03 47.70 58.10
N THR A 869 17.16 47.76 59.44
CA THR A 869 16.66 48.84 60.32
C THR A 869 17.78 49.69 60.87
N SER A 870 19.00 49.47 60.43
CA SER A 870 20.22 50.23 60.87
C SER A 870 21.29 50.13 59.74
N ALA A 871 22.36 50.88 59.84
CA ALA A 871 23.46 50.86 58.91
C ALA A 871 24.26 49.58 59.07
N VAL A 872 23.89 48.57 58.29
CA VAL A 872 24.45 47.20 58.32
C VAL A 872 25.29 46.83 57.10
N LEU A 873 25.24 47.66 56.05
CA LEU A 873 26.00 47.39 54.80
C LEU A 873 27.47 47.80 54.91
N THR A 874 28.37 46.92 54.47
CA THR A 874 29.80 47.29 54.39
C THR A 874 30.03 48.29 53.26
N ARG A 875 31.15 48.99 53.28
CA ARG A 875 31.52 49.92 52.23
C ARG A 875 31.59 49.25 50.85
N GLU A 876 32.08 48.01 50.75
CA GLU A 876 32.18 47.27 49.55
C GLU A 876 30.81 47.03 48.94
N ARG A 877 29.75 46.79 49.76
CA ARG A 877 28.37 46.55 49.25
C ARG A 877 27.78 47.88 48.79
N LEU A 878 28.00 48.95 49.49
CA LEU A 878 27.52 50.27 49.12
C LEU A 878 28.16 50.77 47.82
N ASP A 879 29.41 50.44 47.58
CA ASP A 879 30.11 50.76 46.34
C ASP A 879 29.55 50.01 45.07
N GLN A 880 28.73 49.01 45.32
CA GLN A 880 27.98 48.25 44.22
C GLN A 880 26.62 48.87 43.89
N MET A 881 26.23 49.94 44.59
CA MET A 881 24.93 50.61 44.40
C MET A 881 25.13 52.01 43.84
N ARG A 882 24.30 52.34 42.80
CA ARG A 882 24.33 53.65 42.15
C ARG A 882 22.93 54.22 41.99
N PHE A 883 22.74 55.44 42.34
CA PHE A 883 21.52 56.18 42.12
C PHE A 883 21.53 56.90 40.77
N TYR A 884 20.41 56.88 40.09
CA TYR A 884 20.13 57.64 38.88
C TYR A 884 18.88 58.50 39.09
N ASN A 885 18.95 59.77 38.77
CA ASN A 885 17.83 60.68 38.81
C ASN A 885 17.66 61.41 37.45
N ALA A 886 16.76 62.36 37.38
CA ALA A 886 16.45 63.11 36.15
C ALA A 886 17.65 63.88 35.57
N THR A 887 18.68 64.09 36.36
CA THR A 887 19.93 64.83 35.97
C THR A 887 21.03 63.90 35.43
N GLY A 888 20.83 62.60 35.46
CA GLY A 888 21.77 61.60 34.96
C GLY A 888 22.35 60.66 35.99
N PRO A 889 23.36 59.84 35.64
CA PRO A 889 23.95 58.87 36.57
C PRO A 889 24.71 59.53 37.74
N ALA A 890 24.56 58.99 38.92
CA ALA A 890 25.33 59.41 40.06
C ALA A 890 26.80 59.00 39.86
N THR A 891 27.65 60.00 40.13
CA THR A 891 29.10 59.83 40.26
C THR A 891 29.54 59.51 41.67
N HIS A 892 28.55 59.55 42.61
CA HIS A 892 28.80 59.40 44.03
C HIS A 892 28.41 58.03 44.58
N TYR A 893 29.06 57.56 45.59
CA TYR A 893 28.82 56.28 46.21
C TYR A 893 27.52 56.35 47.07
N CYS A 894 26.79 55.25 47.10
CA CYS A 894 25.66 55.05 47.99
C CYS A 894 26.14 55.13 49.47
N LEU A 895 25.33 55.74 50.31
CA LEU A 895 25.48 55.74 51.77
C LEU A 895 24.26 55.04 52.37
N GLN A 896 24.40 54.53 53.62
CA GLN A 896 23.32 53.99 54.38
C GLN A 896 23.14 54.80 55.63
N LEU A 897 21.95 55.31 55.87
CA LEU A 897 21.59 56.05 57.10
C LEU A 897 21.36 55.10 58.26
N SER A 898 21.30 55.67 59.48
CA SER A 898 21.14 54.94 60.76
C SER A 898 19.79 54.16 60.86
N ASP A 899 18.81 54.54 60.10
CA ASP A 899 17.50 53.86 59.98
C ASP A 899 17.45 52.84 58.84
N GLY A 900 18.61 52.58 58.15
CA GLY A 900 18.75 51.65 57.07
C GLY A 900 18.45 52.22 55.68
N GLU A 901 18.05 53.50 55.53
CA GLU A 901 17.82 54.14 54.22
C GLU A 901 19.11 54.22 53.39
N LEU A 902 19.00 53.92 52.15
CA LEU A 902 20.06 54.10 51.13
C LEU A 902 19.88 55.50 50.51
N VAL A 903 20.93 56.31 50.50
CA VAL A 903 20.95 57.70 50.04
C VAL A 903 22.14 57.95 49.14
#